data_0fd7f6010accc4f7cf789757b59091ce
#
_entry.id   0fd7f6010accc4f7cf789757b59091ce
#
_cell.length_a   1.000
_cell.length_b   1.000
_cell.length_c   1.000
_cell.angle_alpha   90.00
_cell.angle_beta   90.00
_cell.angle_gamma   90.00
#
_symmetry.space_group_name_H-M   'P 1'
#
loop_
_entity.id
_entity.type
_entity.pdbx_description
1 polymer ?
#
loop_
_entity_poly.entity_id
_entity_poly.type
_entity_poly.pdbx_seq_one_letter_code
_entity_poly.pdbx_strand_id
1 'polypeptide(L)'
;MATLPPEPENPPPSSPWGLVLFGAIFVLAAVLIFIATLHGGSAAPVTETAVTTSASAAISSPTPATPAPQTTPPVPAMPTLPLHYPPSRTVDASDVHFGVTVHDPYRWLEDGKSPEVKKWLVAQNHLARSFLDALPGRAALEQRYADLLHIDTITAPSRAGDRYFYMKRRADQQKAILYWKSALIPDDTDHVLLDPNLYNDTTHAALGDTAVTLDGRLLAYTLRPNNADEATLYVRDVATGKDLPGEVITGAKYADPSWMPDGSGFVYTYLPPATTGDVADRPGLAVVRYHRLGTDPKDDPVLHGKTGDPTKFIGAGISRDGKWIFFEQQNGWDRNDVYYQPLHGQPTATLAKSWKPIVVGEPYTYSLQAWKGEGYILTNEAAPHYRLYKVSLGDPRRENWREIVPTSSDRVLNGVSIIGDQLVLDYLHNVVDEIEIHDLDGKLVRNLALPGLGSVSELAGEPDHDTFFYGFDNFTTPPEIFQTSISDPAQKLWAKINIPVDSAPYVVEQKWFTSKDGTRVPMFLVHRKDMPMNGTTPFLIYGYGGFDESMTPFFSPGYYPFLEAGGGYALVNLRGGGEFGEKWHQDGMLLKKQHVFDDCIAAAEYLIKQGYTSPAHLGLRGGSNGGLLVGAVLTQRPDLFRAMVCEVPLLDMIRYVKFGSGKTWVPEYGSPDNEAQFKALYAYSPYHHVVKGTDYPAVLFCTAANDDRVDGMHARKMAAELQAETGSSNPILLRVEDHSGHGGGGEVKKTIVYATDIWGFLIDELGAKPPADTPK
;
A
#
# COMPACT_ATOMS: atom_id res chain seq x y z
N MET A 1 -37.22 -48.27 2.15
CA MET A 1 -36.28 -47.41 2.89
C MET A 1 -34.90 -47.83 2.48
N ALA A 2 -34.28 -47.14 1.55
CA ALA A 2 -32.91 -47.34 1.13
C ALA A 2 -32.16 -46.12 1.61
N THR A 3 -31.20 -46.34 2.48
CA THR A 3 -30.27 -45.32 3.02
C THR A 3 -29.28 -44.92 1.95
N LEU A 4 -29.20 -43.64 1.64
CA LEU A 4 -28.15 -43.05 0.82
C LEU A 4 -26.78 -43.17 1.54
N PRO A 5 -25.68 -43.35 0.82
CA PRO A 5 -24.33 -43.36 1.39
C PRO A 5 -23.95 -41.93 1.80
N PRO A 6 -23.03 -41.74 2.79
CA PRO A 6 -22.55 -40.43 3.19
C PRO A 6 -21.67 -39.77 2.09
N GLU A 7 -21.81 -38.46 1.94
CA GLU A 7 -20.94 -37.64 1.08
C GLU A 7 -19.50 -37.74 1.53
N PRO A 8 -18.54 -37.64 0.62
CA PRO A 8 -17.13 -37.63 0.98
C PRO A 8 -16.77 -36.29 1.68
N GLU A 9 -16.12 -36.38 2.82
CA GLU A 9 -15.55 -35.26 3.57
C GLU A 9 -14.53 -34.53 2.70
N ASN A 10 -14.71 -33.21 2.54
CA ASN A 10 -13.74 -32.34 1.91
C ASN A 10 -12.51 -32.17 2.81
N PRO A 11 -11.29 -32.17 2.26
CA PRO A 11 -10.11 -31.86 3.04
C PRO A 11 -10.13 -30.39 3.52
N PRO A 12 -9.58 -30.07 4.70
CA PRO A 12 -9.59 -28.73 5.24
C PRO A 12 -8.66 -27.79 4.48
N PRO A 13 -8.98 -26.51 4.41
CA PRO A 13 -8.21 -25.47 3.72
C PRO A 13 -7.11 -24.87 4.61
N SER A 14 -6.13 -24.21 4.01
CA SER A 14 -4.93 -23.64 4.63
C SER A 14 -4.77 -22.14 4.29
N SER A 15 -4.26 -21.34 5.18
CA SER A 15 -4.24 -19.89 5.13
C SER A 15 -2.91 -19.18 5.48
N PRO A 16 -2.76 -17.87 5.24
CA PRO A 16 -1.51 -17.13 5.36
C PRO A 16 -1.43 -16.18 6.56
N TRP A 17 -0.32 -15.79 6.95
CA TRP A 17 0.21 -14.58 7.62
C TRP A 17 1.61 -14.86 8.20
N GLY A 18 2.61 -14.76 7.36
CA GLY A 18 4.00 -14.77 7.76
C GLY A 18 4.72 -13.47 7.39
N LEU A 19 4.06 -12.33 7.54
CA LEU A 19 4.53 -11.08 6.96
C LEU A 19 4.72 -9.93 7.95
N VAL A 20 4.75 -10.19 9.25
CA VAL A 20 4.98 -9.13 10.25
C VAL A 20 6.42 -8.60 10.23
N LEU A 21 7.36 -9.22 9.50
CA LEU A 21 8.72 -8.70 9.33
C LEU A 21 9.10 -8.33 7.90
N PHE A 22 8.46 -8.87 6.86
CA PHE A 22 8.89 -8.62 5.48
C PHE A 22 7.79 -8.22 4.48
N GLY A 23 6.55 -8.61 4.69
CA GLY A 23 5.46 -8.35 3.75
C GLY A 23 4.74 -7.03 3.97
N ALA A 24 4.71 -6.53 5.18
CA ALA A 24 4.13 -5.21 5.49
C ALA A 24 4.74 -4.08 4.64
N ILE A 25 5.99 -4.24 4.19
CA ILE A 25 6.68 -3.25 3.35
C ILE A 25 6.20 -3.29 1.90
N PHE A 26 5.74 -4.45 1.38
CA PHE A 26 5.37 -4.58 -0.03
C PHE A 26 3.87 -4.46 -0.31
N VAL A 27 3.03 -4.85 0.62
CA VAL A 27 1.57 -4.93 0.43
C VAL A 27 0.85 -3.79 1.15
N LEU A 28 1.27 -3.41 2.36
CA LEU A 28 0.79 -2.18 3.01
C LEU A 28 1.00 -0.92 2.14
N ALA A 29 2.00 -0.92 1.23
CA ALA A 29 2.18 0.18 0.29
C ALA A 29 0.99 0.39 -0.66
N ALA A 30 0.15 -0.59 -0.96
CA ALA A 30 -1.02 -0.37 -1.82
C ALA A 30 -2.21 0.25 -1.08
N VAL A 31 -2.40 -0.03 0.20
CA VAL A 31 -3.45 0.55 1.05
C VAL A 31 -2.96 1.77 1.81
N LEU A 32 -1.75 1.74 2.36
CA LEU A 32 -1.07 2.90 2.94
C LEU A 32 -0.72 3.98 1.92
N ILE A 33 -0.71 3.67 0.60
CA ILE A 33 -0.56 4.69 -0.45
C ILE A 33 -1.60 5.82 -0.29
N PHE A 34 -2.80 5.54 0.19
CA PHE A 34 -3.77 6.61 0.44
C PHE A 34 -3.58 7.31 1.81
N ILE A 35 -2.92 6.68 2.78
CA ILE A 35 -2.58 7.28 4.07
C ILE A 35 -1.16 7.85 4.06
N ALA A 36 -0.19 7.20 3.41
CA ALA A 36 1.19 7.67 3.30
C ALA A 36 1.39 8.83 2.31
N THR A 37 0.48 9.05 1.34
CA THR A 37 0.48 10.24 0.47
C THR A 37 0.15 11.56 1.20
N LEU A 38 -0.11 11.50 2.51
CA LEU A 38 -0.35 12.70 3.32
C LEU A 38 0.94 13.42 3.76
N HIS A 39 2.11 13.02 3.28
CA HIS A 39 3.36 13.51 3.84
C HIS A 39 4.38 13.98 2.81
N GLY A 40 4.58 15.27 2.73
CA GLY A 40 5.78 15.82 2.33
C GLY A 40 5.97 17.08 1.54
N GLY A 41 6.79 18.06 1.93
CA GLY A 41 7.28 19.07 1.10
C GLY A 41 8.07 20.24 1.60
N SER A 42 8.76 20.96 0.86
CA SER A 42 9.94 21.77 1.09
C SER A 42 9.69 23.29 1.21
N ALA A 43 10.46 23.98 2.05
CA ALA A 43 10.65 25.43 2.04
C ALA A 43 12.15 25.77 1.92
N ALA A 44 12.44 26.79 1.12
CA ALA A 44 13.81 27.27 0.85
C ALA A 44 14.47 27.97 2.05
N PRO A 45 15.80 27.98 2.16
CA PRO A 45 16.49 28.64 3.27
C PRO A 45 16.54 30.16 3.08
N VAL A 46 16.16 30.88 4.13
CA VAL A 46 16.43 32.32 4.25
C VAL A 46 17.84 32.49 4.83
N THR A 47 18.72 33.11 4.07
CA THR A 47 20.04 33.55 4.55
C THR A 47 19.89 34.70 5.54
N GLU A 48 20.30 34.50 6.78
CA GLU A 48 20.51 35.58 7.73
C GLU A 48 21.68 36.45 7.31
N THR A 49 21.39 37.69 6.96
CA THR A 49 22.39 38.76 6.93
C THR A 49 22.19 39.65 8.15
N ALA A 50 23.20 39.72 8.99
CA ALA A 50 23.27 40.59 10.14
C ALA A 50 23.17 42.06 9.72
N VAL A 51 22.22 42.79 10.29
CA VAL A 51 22.10 44.24 10.13
C VAL A 51 22.43 44.92 11.45
N THR A 52 23.48 45.70 11.42
CA THR A 52 23.87 46.65 12.45
C THR A 52 22.87 47.83 12.55
N THR A 53 22.57 48.18 13.76
CA THR A 53 21.71 49.33 14.16
C THR A 53 22.33 50.66 13.74
N SER A 54 21.53 51.55 13.13
CA SER A 54 21.67 53.00 13.30
C SER A 54 20.37 53.78 12.99
N ALA A 55 20.17 54.88 13.68
CA ALA A 55 19.07 55.73 14.04
C ALA A 55 18.10 56.22 12.97
N SER A 56 16.88 56.28 13.41
CA SER A 56 15.78 57.28 13.25
C SER A 56 15.91 58.41 12.25
N ALA A 57 14.98 58.43 11.28
CA ALA A 57 14.44 59.66 10.71
C ALA A 57 12.97 59.41 10.28
N ALA A 58 12.06 60.24 10.77
CA ALA A 58 10.64 60.20 10.46
C ALA A 58 10.39 60.68 9.02
N ILE A 59 9.66 59.86 8.22
CA ILE A 59 9.07 60.29 6.94
C ILE A 59 7.63 59.78 6.88
N SER A 60 6.73 60.72 6.55
CA SER A 60 5.29 60.59 6.38
C SER A 60 4.85 59.46 5.44
N SER A 61 3.85 58.70 5.88
CA SER A 61 3.22 57.62 5.14
C SER A 61 2.40 58.13 3.94
N PRO A 62 2.58 57.53 2.74
CA PRO A 62 1.61 57.69 1.68
C PRO A 62 0.43 56.71 1.87
N THR A 63 -0.76 57.17 1.57
CA THR A 63 -2.03 56.44 1.53
C THR A 63 -1.90 55.17 0.69
N PRO A 64 -2.42 54.01 1.11
CA PRO A 64 -2.39 52.79 0.31
C PRO A 64 -3.23 52.94 -0.95
N ALA A 65 -2.63 52.74 -2.12
CA ALA A 65 -3.38 52.59 -3.35
C ALA A 65 -4.19 51.30 -3.33
N THR A 66 -5.46 51.35 -3.68
CA THR A 66 -6.35 50.22 -3.89
C THR A 66 -5.73 49.27 -4.89
N PRO A 67 -5.53 47.95 -4.61
CA PRO A 67 -5.05 46.99 -5.58
C PRO A 67 -6.04 46.93 -6.75
N ALA A 68 -5.53 46.99 -7.98
CA ALA A 68 -6.33 46.68 -9.16
C ALA A 68 -6.89 45.25 -9.07
N PRO A 69 -8.12 44.98 -9.55
CA PRO A 69 -8.67 43.63 -9.53
C PRO A 69 -7.76 42.70 -10.33
N GLN A 70 -7.23 41.66 -9.67
CA GLN A 70 -6.53 40.59 -10.38
C GLN A 70 -7.56 39.87 -11.24
N THR A 71 -7.43 39.97 -12.54
CA THR A 71 -8.19 39.13 -13.47
C THR A 71 -7.72 37.68 -13.29
N THR A 72 -8.58 36.85 -12.75
CA THR A 72 -8.39 35.38 -12.78
C THR A 72 -8.17 34.95 -14.22
N PRO A 73 -7.15 34.14 -14.53
CA PRO A 73 -6.99 33.58 -15.87
C PRO A 73 -8.31 32.88 -16.28
N PRO A 74 -8.74 33.01 -17.52
CA PRO A 74 -9.94 32.31 -17.98
C PRO A 74 -9.79 30.83 -17.81
N VAL A 75 -10.82 30.17 -17.27
CA VAL A 75 -10.89 28.70 -17.19
C VAL A 75 -10.72 28.14 -18.61
N PRO A 76 -9.80 27.19 -18.84
CA PRO A 76 -9.65 26.59 -20.17
C PRO A 76 -10.98 26.01 -20.65
N ALA A 77 -11.31 26.17 -21.92
CA ALA A 77 -12.49 25.54 -22.49
C ALA A 77 -12.27 24.01 -22.59
N MET A 78 -13.29 23.23 -22.22
CA MET A 78 -13.26 21.77 -22.41
C MET A 78 -12.96 21.42 -23.86
N PRO A 79 -12.06 20.45 -24.14
CA PRO A 79 -11.85 19.94 -25.49
C PRO A 79 -13.16 19.39 -26.08
N THR A 80 -13.36 19.59 -27.36
CA THR A 80 -14.53 19.02 -28.05
C THR A 80 -14.40 17.51 -28.21
N LEU A 81 -15.47 16.77 -27.92
CA LEU A 81 -15.53 15.32 -28.16
C LEU A 81 -16.02 15.01 -29.58
N PRO A 82 -15.55 13.92 -30.23
CA PRO A 82 -14.51 13.02 -29.75
C PRO A 82 -13.13 13.66 -29.69
N LEU A 83 -12.29 13.22 -28.74
CA LEU A 83 -10.93 13.74 -28.62
C LEU A 83 -10.04 13.33 -29.80
N HIS A 84 -9.11 14.21 -30.17
CA HIS A 84 -8.05 13.89 -31.14
C HIS A 84 -6.82 13.36 -30.39
N TYR A 85 -6.65 12.04 -30.42
CA TYR A 85 -5.54 11.39 -29.74
C TYR A 85 -4.21 11.62 -30.46
N PRO A 86 -3.08 11.74 -29.71
CA PRO A 86 -1.75 11.71 -30.29
C PRO A 86 -1.56 10.42 -31.10
N PRO A 87 -0.99 10.47 -32.33
CA PRO A 87 -0.85 9.27 -33.15
C PRO A 87 0.06 8.25 -32.49
N SER A 88 -0.41 7.01 -32.44
CA SER A 88 0.34 5.85 -31.95
C SER A 88 0.57 4.89 -33.12
N ARG A 89 1.83 4.77 -33.55
CA ARG A 89 2.16 3.83 -34.62
C ARG A 89 2.05 2.39 -34.16
N THR A 90 1.72 1.48 -35.05
CA THR A 90 1.78 0.05 -34.82
C THR A 90 3.07 -0.56 -35.38
N VAL A 91 3.48 -1.69 -34.80
CA VAL A 91 4.59 -2.53 -35.28
C VAL A 91 4.08 -3.95 -35.50
N ASP A 92 4.69 -4.66 -36.45
CA ASP A 92 4.44 -6.10 -36.65
C ASP A 92 5.31 -6.90 -35.67
N ALA A 93 4.86 -6.92 -34.41
CA ALA A 93 5.51 -7.65 -33.32
C ALA A 93 4.55 -8.68 -32.73
N SER A 94 5.08 -9.86 -32.42
CA SER A 94 4.34 -10.92 -31.75
C SER A 94 5.29 -11.83 -31.00
N ASP A 95 4.75 -12.53 -30.00
CA ASP A 95 5.40 -13.66 -29.31
C ASP A 95 4.60 -14.94 -29.58
N VAL A 96 5.24 -16.10 -29.54
CA VAL A 96 4.57 -17.40 -29.69
C VAL A 96 4.71 -18.18 -28.40
N HIS A 97 3.59 -18.51 -27.78
CA HIS A 97 3.52 -19.33 -26.57
C HIS A 97 2.64 -20.54 -26.85
N PHE A 98 3.19 -21.76 -26.74
CA PHE A 98 2.46 -23.04 -26.90
C PHE A 98 1.62 -23.11 -28.18
N GLY A 99 2.15 -22.56 -29.28
CA GLY A 99 1.48 -22.53 -30.59
C GLY A 99 0.46 -21.39 -30.79
N VAL A 100 0.24 -20.55 -29.78
CA VAL A 100 -0.59 -19.35 -29.86
C VAL A 100 0.28 -18.14 -30.21
N THR A 101 -0.04 -17.45 -31.30
CA THR A 101 0.60 -16.17 -31.64
C THR A 101 -0.10 -15.04 -30.90
N VAL A 102 0.65 -14.33 -30.07
CA VAL A 102 0.20 -13.19 -29.28
C VAL A 102 0.72 -11.92 -29.95
N HIS A 103 -0.16 -11.16 -30.59
CA HIS A 103 0.18 -9.89 -31.25
C HIS A 103 0.41 -8.77 -30.26
N ASP A 104 1.37 -7.88 -30.57
CA ASP A 104 1.78 -6.78 -29.71
C ASP A 104 2.09 -5.53 -30.55
N PRO A 105 1.06 -4.89 -31.11
CA PRO A 105 1.25 -3.78 -32.05
C PRO A 105 1.89 -2.54 -31.43
N TYR A 106 1.85 -2.39 -30.11
CA TYR A 106 2.44 -1.27 -29.38
C TYR A 106 3.69 -1.65 -28.57
N ARG A 107 4.39 -2.73 -28.93
CA ARG A 107 5.63 -3.16 -28.26
C ARG A 107 6.69 -2.07 -28.15
N TRP A 108 6.76 -1.15 -29.09
CA TRP A 108 7.70 -0.03 -29.06
C TRP A 108 7.50 0.92 -27.84
N LEU A 109 6.32 0.91 -27.23
CA LEU A 109 6.02 1.67 -26.00
C LEU A 109 6.62 1.05 -24.74
N GLU A 110 7.24 -0.11 -24.80
CA GLU A 110 7.93 -0.75 -23.67
C GLU A 110 9.21 -0.01 -23.28
N ASP A 111 9.94 0.55 -24.25
CA ASP A 111 11.17 1.31 -23.98
C ASP A 111 10.85 2.75 -23.51
N GLY A 112 10.51 2.89 -22.22
CA GLY A 112 10.24 4.21 -21.59
C GLY A 112 11.42 5.19 -21.62
N LYS A 113 12.64 4.73 -21.92
CA LYS A 113 13.85 5.58 -22.04
C LYS A 113 14.04 6.13 -23.43
N SER A 114 13.39 5.56 -24.45
CA SER A 114 13.50 5.99 -25.84
C SER A 114 13.01 7.42 -26.03
N PRO A 115 13.70 8.25 -26.86
CA PRO A 115 13.24 9.60 -27.16
C PRO A 115 11.85 9.64 -27.81
N GLU A 116 11.50 8.61 -28.60
CA GLU A 116 10.19 8.50 -29.26
C GLU A 116 9.08 8.31 -28.21
N VAL A 117 9.25 7.38 -27.27
CA VAL A 117 8.27 7.14 -26.20
C VAL A 117 8.13 8.36 -25.29
N LYS A 118 9.24 9.01 -24.92
CA LYS A 118 9.20 10.26 -24.15
C LYS A 118 8.40 11.35 -24.84
N LYS A 119 8.60 11.54 -26.14
CA LYS A 119 7.84 12.51 -26.94
C LYS A 119 6.35 12.15 -26.99
N TRP A 120 6.02 10.87 -27.15
CA TRP A 120 4.64 10.39 -27.14
C TRP A 120 3.99 10.61 -25.76
N LEU A 121 4.69 10.30 -24.67
CA LEU A 121 4.22 10.53 -23.31
C LEU A 121 3.93 12.01 -23.02
N VAL A 122 4.80 12.91 -23.47
CA VAL A 122 4.55 14.38 -23.35
C VAL A 122 3.26 14.76 -24.07
N ALA A 123 3.01 14.23 -25.28
CA ALA A 123 1.79 14.53 -26.02
C ALA A 123 0.53 13.96 -25.34
N GLN A 124 0.59 12.73 -24.81
CA GLN A 124 -0.50 12.11 -24.06
C GLN A 124 -0.81 12.87 -22.76
N ASN A 125 0.24 13.22 -22.00
CA ASN A 125 0.06 13.96 -20.75
C ASN A 125 -0.49 15.38 -21.02
N HIS A 126 -0.07 16.03 -22.12
CA HIS A 126 -0.64 17.32 -22.54
C HIS A 126 -2.15 17.20 -22.87
N LEU A 127 -2.56 16.14 -23.56
CA LEU A 127 -3.98 15.89 -23.82
C LEU A 127 -4.75 15.66 -22.51
N ALA A 128 -4.21 14.80 -21.62
CA ALA A 128 -4.83 14.56 -20.32
C ALA A 128 -4.95 15.85 -19.50
N ARG A 129 -3.88 16.66 -19.43
CA ARG A 129 -3.93 17.96 -18.73
C ARG A 129 -4.95 18.91 -19.33
N SER A 130 -5.00 19.05 -20.69
CA SER A 130 -5.97 19.95 -21.32
C SER A 130 -7.42 19.55 -21.05
N PHE A 131 -7.72 18.27 -20.84
CA PHE A 131 -9.04 17.80 -20.42
C PHE A 131 -9.27 18.03 -18.92
N LEU A 132 -8.36 17.53 -18.08
CA LEU A 132 -8.52 17.57 -16.62
C LEU A 132 -8.49 19.00 -16.06
N ASP A 133 -7.68 19.89 -16.63
CA ASP A 133 -7.59 21.30 -16.19
C ASP A 133 -8.83 22.12 -16.57
N ALA A 134 -9.62 21.65 -17.55
CA ALA A 134 -10.85 22.29 -17.99
C ALA A 134 -12.12 21.75 -17.30
N LEU A 135 -12.00 20.77 -16.39
CA LEU A 135 -13.17 20.17 -15.71
C LEU A 135 -13.98 21.22 -14.92
N PRO A 136 -15.32 21.17 -15.02
CA PRO A 136 -16.19 22.07 -14.26
C PRO A 136 -15.96 21.94 -12.75
N GLY A 137 -15.88 23.08 -12.03
CA GLY A 137 -15.70 23.09 -10.58
C GLY A 137 -14.32 22.65 -10.10
N ARG A 138 -13.34 22.45 -11.02
CA ARG A 138 -11.99 21.99 -10.66
C ARG A 138 -11.34 22.82 -9.56
N ALA A 139 -11.39 24.14 -9.65
CA ALA A 139 -10.76 25.02 -8.68
C ALA A 139 -11.38 24.90 -7.27
N ALA A 140 -12.71 24.77 -7.20
CA ALA A 140 -13.40 24.54 -5.94
C ALA A 140 -13.08 23.16 -5.36
N LEU A 141 -12.95 22.13 -6.21
CA LEU A 141 -12.57 20.79 -5.80
C LEU A 141 -11.11 20.76 -5.30
N GLU A 142 -10.19 21.42 -5.98
CA GLU A 142 -8.79 21.53 -5.57
C GLU A 142 -8.66 22.26 -4.23
N GLN A 143 -9.42 23.35 -4.02
CA GLN A 143 -9.49 24.03 -2.75
C GLN A 143 -10.06 23.10 -1.65
N ARG A 144 -11.13 22.33 -1.96
CA ARG A 144 -11.69 21.37 -0.99
C ARG A 144 -10.66 20.32 -0.57
N TYR A 145 -9.85 19.79 -1.52
CA TYR A 145 -8.75 18.89 -1.19
C TYR A 145 -7.64 19.60 -0.40
N ALA A 146 -7.35 20.85 -0.69
CA ALA A 146 -6.41 21.64 0.11
C ALA A 146 -6.90 21.76 1.56
N ASP A 147 -8.18 22.03 1.80
CA ASP A 147 -8.77 22.10 3.14
C ASP A 147 -8.73 20.74 3.87
N LEU A 148 -8.91 19.63 3.14
CA LEU A 148 -8.91 18.28 3.69
C LEU A 148 -7.50 17.76 3.99
N LEU A 149 -6.48 18.22 3.26
CA LEU A 149 -5.13 17.66 3.30
C LEU A 149 -4.10 18.56 3.99
N HIS A 150 -4.31 19.89 4.03
CA HIS A 150 -3.50 20.80 4.84
C HIS A 150 -3.99 20.79 6.29
N ILE A 151 -3.79 19.67 6.95
CA ILE A 151 -4.19 19.42 8.34
C ILE A 151 -3.01 18.86 9.14
N ASP A 152 -3.07 18.98 10.45
CA ASP A 152 -2.11 18.31 11.33
C ASP A 152 -2.39 16.80 11.35
N THR A 153 -1.33 16.00 11.17
CA THR A 153 -1.38 14.54 11.31
C THR A 153 -0.34 14.05 12.30
N ILE A 154 -0.61 12.93 12.95
CA ILE A 154 0.29 12.28 13.89
C ILE A 154 0.06 10.78 13.89
N THR A 155 1.13 9.99 14.07
CA THR A 155 1.05 8.53 14.22
C THR A 155 1.11 8.11 15.68
N ALA A 156 0.74 6.86 15.97
CA ALA A 156 0.95 6.27 17.27
C ALA A 156 2.45 6.29 17.64
N PRO A 157 2.82 6.62 18.88
CA PRO A 157 4.21 6.66 19.29
C PRO A 157 4.72 5.24 19.57
N SER A 158 5.87 4.89 18.97
CA SER A 158 6.65 3.71 19.32
C SER A 158 7.68 4.06 20.39
N ARG A 159 7.93 3.12 21.32
CA ARG A 159 8.89 3.33 22.41
C ARG A 159 10.21 2.62 22.15
N ALA A 160 11.34 3.29 22.45
CA ALA A 160 12.64 2.67 22.51
C ALA A 160 13.46 3.32 23.65
N GLY A 161 13.87 2.51 24.62
CA GLY A 161 14.51 3.00 25.85
C GLY A 161 13.55 3.91 26.64
N ASP A 162 14.00 5.13 26.91
CA ASP A 162 13.24 6.17 27.59
C ASP A 162 12.60 7.19 26.62
N ARG A 163 12.55 6.88 25.32
CA ARG A 163 12.06 7.78 24.27
C ARG A 163 10.86 7.22 23.54
N TYR A 164 10.05 8.14 23.01
CA TYR A 164 8.91 7.86 22.15
C TYR A 164 9.15 8.49 20.79
N PHE A 165 8.97 7.74 19.72
CA PHE A 165 9.18 8.15 18.33
C PHE A 165 7.85 8.13 17.58
N TYR A 166 7.59 9.17 16.80
CA TYR A 166 6.34 9.28 16.02
C TYR A 166 6.52 10.22 14.84
N MET A 167 5.76 9.97 13.82
CA MET A 167 5.65 10.89 12.69
C MET A 167 4.61 11.97 13.00
N LYS A 168 4.91 13.20 12.61
CA LYS A 168 3.96 14.32 12.75
C LYS A 168 4.15 15.28 11.58
N ARG A 169 3.03 15.74 11.03
CA ARG A 169 3.01 16.77 10.01
C ARG A 169 2.06 17.88 10.43
N ARG A 170 2.51 19.11 10.34
CA ARG A 170 1.65 20.29 10.52
C ARG A 170 0.96 20.65 9.20
N ALA A 171 -0.12 21.38 9.29
CA ALA A 171 -0.93 21.81 8.14
C ALA A 171 -0.14 22.57 7.06
N ASP A 172 0.87 23.34 7.46
CA ASP A 172 1.75 24.12 6.59
C ASP A 172 2.91 23.31 5.99
N GLN A 173 3.14 22.10 6.51
CA GLN A 173 4.20 21.21 6.03
C GLN A 173 3.69 20.31 4.91
N GLN A 174 4.60 20.02 4.10
CA GLN A 174 4.30 19.11 3.02
C GLN A 174 4.64 17.64 3.34
N LYS A 175 5.76 17.23 4.08
CA LYS A 175 6.15 15.87 4.49
C LYS A 175 6.12 15.71 6.00
N ALA A 176 5.69 14.56 6.55
CA ALA A 176 5.82 14.32 7.96
C ALA A 176 7.29 14.29 8.37
N ILE A 177 7.49 14.75 9.54
CA ILE A 177 8.76 14.82 10.22
C ILE A 177 8.77 13.73 11.28
N LEU A 178 9.86 12.99 11.39
CA LEU A 178 10.08 12.06 12.49
C LEU A 178 10.55 12.84 13.71
N TYR A 179 9.79 12.73 14.78
CA TYR A 179 10.08 13.35 16.08
C TYR A 179 10.37 12.29 17.14
N TRP A 180 10.98 12.74 18.23
CA TRP A 180 11.04 11.99 19.47
C TRP A 180 10.80 12.88 20.70
N LYS A 181 10.37 12.25 21.81
CA LYS A 181 10.18 12.85 23.15
C LYS A 181 10.68 11.89 24.22
N SER A 182 11.07 12.43 25.39
CA SER A 182 11.39 11.62 26.59
C SER A 182 10.13 11.26 27.39
N ALA A 183 9.04 12.01 27.27
CA ALA A 183 7.76 11.69 27.89
C ALA A 183 6.60 12.16 27.02
N LEU A 184 5.43 11.49 27.12
CA LEU A 184 4.21 11.86 26.38
C LEU A 184 3.30 12.78 27.22
N ILE A 185 3.89 13.86 27.76
CA ILE A 185 3.17 14.90 28.50
C ILE A 185 3.09 16.19 27.65
N PRO A 186 2.05 17.04 27.86
CA PRO A 186 1.84 18.23 27.03
C PRO A 186 3.02 19.21 27.01
N ASP A 187 3.73 19.33 28.11
CA ASP A 187 4.83 20.30 28.29
C ASP A 187 6.20 19.78 27.83
N ASP A 188 6.29 18.51 27.37
CA ASP A 188 7.53 17.98 26.84
C ASP A 188 7.72 18.41 25.38
N THR A 189 8.96 18.75 25.02
CA THR A 189 9.31 19.31 23.72
C THR A 189 9.39 18.21 22.64
N ASP A 190 8.77 18.46 21.49
CA ASP A 190 9.00 17.68 20.27
C ASP A 190 10.42 17.94 19.77
N HIS A 191 11.29 16.91 19.76
CA HIS A 191 12.61 16.98 19.16
C HIS A 191 12.55 16.47 17.74
N VAL A 192 12.93 17.30 16.77
CA VAL A 192 13.08 16.88 15.36
C VAL A 192 14.21 15.89 15.25
N LEU A 193 13.95 14.69 14.75
CA LEU A 193 14.96 13.68 14.47
C LEU A 193 15.33 13.64 12.99
N LEU A 194 14.31 13.60 12.11
CA LEU A 194 14.51 13.59 10.67
C LEU A 194 13.41 14.38 9.99
N ASP A 195 13.81 15.41 9.25
CA ASP A 195 12.92 16.26 8.46
C ASP A 195 13.13 16.02 6.96
N PRO A 196 12.25 15.24 6.29
CA PRO A 196 12.36 15.00 4.85
C PRO A 196 12.13 16.26 4.01
N ASN A 197 11.55 17.33 4.58
CA ASN A 197 11.37 18.60 3.90
C ASN A 197 12.69 19.34 3.61
N LEU A 198 13.77 18.97 4.27
CA LEU A 198 15.09 19.55 4.07
C LEU A 198 15.87 18.92 2.90
N TYR A 199 15.40 17.78 2.39
CA TYR A 199 16.00 17.17 1.19
C TYR A 199 15.45 17.88 -0.02
N ASN A 200 16.33 18.61 -0.68
CA ASN A 200 16.07 19.62 -1.69
C ASN A 200 15.20 19.12 -2.87
N ASP A 201 14.67 20.09 -3.63
CA ASP A 201 13.83 19.88 -4.79
C ASP A 201 14.44 19.00 -5.90
N THR A 202 15.72 18.69 -5.85
CA THR A 202 16.39 17.88 -6.87
C THR A 202 16.27 16.39 -6.65
N THR A 203 16.05 15.92 -5.40
CA THR A 203 15.93 14.49 -5.09
C THR A 203 14.52 14.06 -4.81
N HIS A 204 13.62 14.96 -4.45
CA HIS A 204 12.23 14.65 -4.04
C HIS A 204 12.16 13.44 -3.10
N ALA A 205 13.16 13.35 -2.16
CA ALA A 205 13.33 12.16 -1.35
C ALA A 205 12.20 11.98 -0.35
N ALA A 206 11.70 10.75 -0.25
CA ALA A 206 10.78 10.30 0.79
C ALA A 206 11.54 9.47 1.84
N LEU A 207 11.06 9.52 3.09
CA LEU A 207 11.49 8.61 4.14
C LEU A 207 10.90 7.22 3.86
N GLY A 208 11.74 6.20 3.90
CA GLY A 208 11.34 4.79 3.86
C GLY A 208 11.38 4.16 5.24
N ASP A 209 12.02 2.99 5.34
CA ASP A 209 12.07 2.20 6.57
C ASP A 209 12.85 2.90 7.66
N THR A 210 12.45 2.68 8.91
CA THR A 210 13.10 3.23 10.11
C THR A 210 13.22 2.14 11.17
N ALA A 211 14.41 2.02 11.78
CA ALA A 211 14.64 1.11 12.89
C ALA A 211 15.48 1.80 13.97
N VAL A 212 14.94 1.88 15.17
CA VAL A 212 15.62 2.51 16.33
C VAL A 212 16.26 1.43 17.18
N THR A 213 17.44 1.68 17.74
CA THR A 213 18.06 0.78 18.73
C THR A 213 17.20 0.66 19.99
N LEU A 214 17.28 -0.49 20.70
CA LEU A 214 16.46 -0.75 21.89
C LEU A 214 16.60 0.32 22.97
N ASP A 215 17.77 0.95 23.07
CA ASP A 215 18.04 2.05 24.01
C ASP A 215 17.66 3.43 23.49
N GLY A 216 17.11 3.52 22.27
CA GLY A 216 16.68 4.78 21.65
C GLY A 216 17.80 5.72 21.22
N ARG A 217 19.08 5.27 21.11
CA ARG A 217 20.23 6.15 20.81
C ARG A 217 20.48 6.35 19.32
N LEU A 218 20.25 5.31 18.50
CA LEU A 218 20.53 5.34 17.08
C LEU A 218 19.29 5.01 16.26
N LEU A 219 19.20 5.63 15.08
CA LEU A 219 18.17 5.38 14.08
C LEU A 219 18.85 4.93 12.78
N ALA A 220 18.57 3.72 12.30
CA ALA A 220 18.77 3.36 10.91
C ALA A 220 17.53 3.76 10.10
N TYR A 221 17.73 4.41 8.95
CA TYR A 221 16.63 4.87 8.11
C TYR A 221 16.98 4.85 6.64
N THR A 222 15.97 4.70 5.78
CA THR A 222 16.16 4.73 4.33
C THR A 222 15.57 6.00 3.72
N LEU A 223 16.25 6.52 2.68
CA LEU A 223 15.76 7.58 1.82
C LEU A 223 15.50 7.04 0.42
N ARG A 224 14.34 7.36 -0.14
CA ARG A 224 13.81 6.91 -1.44
C ARG A 224 13.71 8.10 -2.40
N PRO A 225 14.65 8.26 -3.36
CA PRO A 225 14.57 9.35 -4.35
C PRO A 225 13.28 9.23 -5.19
N ASN A 226 12.60 10.36 -5.42
CA ASN A 226 11.32 10.43 -6.14
C ASN A 226 10.23 9.50 -5.59
N ASN A 227 10.32 9.13 -4.32
CA ASN A 227 9.45 8.11 -3.70
C ASN A 227 9.40 6.78 -4.50
N ALA A 228 10.49 6.43 -5.20
CA ALA A 228 10.69 5.13 -5.82
C ALA A 228 10.98 4.07 -4.74
N ASP A 229 10.97 2.77 -5.11
CA ASP A 229 11.33 1.71 -4.17
C ASP A 229 12.84 1.64 -3.91
N GLU A 230 13.67 2.11 -4.84
CA GLU A 230 15.13 2.18 -4.65
C GLU A 230 15.49 3.10 -3.48
N ALA A 231 16.39 2.63 -2.61
CA ALA A 231 16.70 3.32 -1.37
C ALA A 231 18.20 3.29 -1.02
N THR A 232 18.60 4.26 -0.21
CA THR A 232 19.89 4.30 0.48
C THR A 232 19.64 4.37 1.98
N LEU A 233 20.33 3.52 2.76
CA LEU A 233 20.24 3.47 4.21
C LEU A 233 21.33 4.35 4.84
N TYR A 234 20.97 5.01 5.93
CA TYR A 234 21.79 5.86 6.76
C TYR A 234 21.62 5.50 8.24
N VAL A 235 22.59 5.87 9.07
CA VAL A 235 22.48 5.77 10.53
C VAL A 235 22.63 7.14 11.17
N ARG A 236 21.73 7.49 12.07
CA ARG A 236 21.65 8.79 12.75
C ARG A 236 21.74 8.63 14.27
N ASP A 237 22.53 9.49 14.92
CA ASP A 237 22.51 9.65 16.38
C ASP A 237 21.29 10.49 16.80
N VAL A 238 20.45 9.93 17.64
CA VAL A 238 19.17 10.53 18.04
C VAL A 238 19.36 11.80 18.86
N ALA A 239 20.37 11.84 19.73
CA ALA A 239 20.59 12.98 20.63
C ALA A 239 21.12 14.21 19.87
N THR A 240 21.96 14.00 18.87
CA THR A 240 22.56 15.09 18.09
C THR A 240 21.79 15.41 16.80
N GLY A 241 20.91 14.50 16.32
CA GLY A 241 20.21 14.60 15.05
C GLY A 241 21.13 14.54 13.83
N LYS A 242 22.36 14.00 13.97
CA LYS A 242 23.37 13.95 12.90
C LYS A 242 23.61 12.51 12.44
N ASP A 243 23.79 12.36 11.13
CA ASP A 243 24.19 11.09 10.56
C ASP A 243 25.62 10.73 10.96
N LEU A 244 25.84 9.44 11.24
CA LEU A 244 27.17 8.95 11.55
C LEU A 244 28.03 8.92 10.28
N PRO A 245 29.26 9.45 10.33
CA PRO A 245 30.13 9.46 9.15
C PRO A 245 30.45 8.04 8.66
N GLY A 246 30.29 7.81 7.36
CA GLY A 246 30.62 6.53 6.73
C GLY A 246 29.49 5.49 6.76
N GLU A 247 28.45 5.69 7.56
CA GLU A 247 27.30 4.80 7.67
C GLU A 247 26.29 5.06 6.54
N VAL A 248 26.69 4.70 5.30
CA VAL A 248 25.87 4.89 4.09
C VAL A 248 25.88 3.62 3.27
N ILE A 249 24.70 2.98 3.16
CA ILE A 249 24.54 1.71 2.46
C ILE A 249 23.58 1.89 1.27
N THR A 250 24.12 1.78 0.05
CA THR A 250 23.31 1.74 -1.18
C THR A 250 22.72 0.33 -1.38
N GLY A 251 21.72 0.19 -2.25
CA GLY A 251 21.08 -1.11 -2.47
C GLY A 251 20.18 -1.53 -1.31
N ALA A 252 19.55 -0.57 -0.67
CA ALA A 252 18.71 -0.73 0.52
C ALA A 252 17.21 -0.86 0.20
N LYS A 253 16.83 -1.23 -1.03
CA LYS A 253 15.43 -1.42 -1.43
C LYS A 253 14.66 -2.38 -0.51
N TYR A 254 15.34 -3.40 0.01
CA TYR A 254 14.79 -4.44 0.90
C TYR A 254 15.55 -4.50 2.24
N ALA A 255 16.11 -3.37 2.71
CA ALA A 255 17.09 -3.41 3.79
C ALA A 255 16.55 -3.97 5.10
N ASP A 256 15.42 -3.49 5.58
CA ASP A 256 14.76 -3.88 6.83
C ASP A 256 15.76 -4.16 7.98
N PRO A 257 16.44 -3.12 8.49
CA PRO A 257 17.55 -3.30 9.43
C PRO A 257 17.06 -3.78 10.81
N SER A 258 17.62 -4.91 11.29
CA SER A 258 17.37 -5.44 12.65
C SER A 258 18.63 -5.29 13.51
N TRP A 259 18.55 -4.45 14.55
CA TRP A 259 19.66 -4.08 15.40
C TRP A 259 20.12 -5.19 16.34
N MET A 260 21.43 -5.27 16.56
CA MET A 260 21.98 -5.91 17.77
C MET A 260 21.46 -5.16 19.02
N PRO A 261 21.07 -5.87 20.10
CA PRO A 261 20.56 -5.20 21.30
C PRO A 261 21.50 -4.20 21.95
N ASP A 262 22.83 -4.34 21.74
CA ASP A 262 23.85 -3.42 22.22
C ASP A 262 24.07 -2.20 21.30
N GLY A 263 23.36 -2.15 20.17
CA GLY A 263 23.48 -1.09 19.17
C GLY A 263 24.81 -1.10 18.40
N SER A 264 25.59 -2.17 18.43
CA SER A 264 26.91 -2.26 17.77
C SER A 264 26.85 -2.45 16.26
N GLY A 265 25.68 -2.81 15.72
CA GLY A 265 25.43 -3.05 14.30
C GLY A 265 24.05 -3.65 14.07
N PHE A 266 23.75 -4.01 12.84
CA PHE A 266 22.46 -4.57 12.44
C PHE A 266 22.59 -5.58 11.29
N VAL A 267 21.66 -6.50 11.19
CA VAL A 267 21.49 -7.32 10.00
C VAL A 267 20.57 -6.59 9.03
N TYR A 268 20.79 -6.80 7.71
CA TYR A 268 19.98 -6.18 6.67
C TYR A 268 20.04 -6.97 5.38
N THR A 269 19.05 -6.74 4.50
CA THR A 269 19.03 -7.31 3.15
C THR A 269 19.61 -6.31 2.16
N TYR A 270 20.70 -6.69 1.50
CA TYR A 270 21.34 -5.92 0.45
C TYR A 270 20.88 -6.42 -0.92
N LEU A 271 20.39 -5.50 -1.74
CA LEU A 271 20.04 -5.75 -3.13
C LEU A 271 21.01 -5.01 -4.06
N PRO A 272 21.79 -5.70 -4.91
CA PRO A 272 22.72 -5.03 -5.82
C PRO A 272 22.02 -3.99 -6.72
N PRO A 273 22.71 -2.91 -7.13
CA PRO A 273 22.13 -1.86 -8.00
C PRO A 273 21.58 -2.42 -9.32
N ALA A 274 20.58 -1.74 -9.90
CA ALA A 274 19.88 -2.14 -11.14
C ALA A 274 20.79 -2.21 -12.40
N THR A 275 22.04 -1.77 -12.31
CA THR A 275 23.06 -1.91 -13.39
C THR A 275 23.60 -3.33 -13.52
N THR A 276 23.25 -4.23 -12.63
CA THR A 276 23.81 -5.59 -12.51
C THR A 276 22.83 -6.62 -13.09
N GLY A 277 22.70 -6.73 -14.41
CA GLY A 277 21.87 -7.74 -15.07
C GLY A 277 20.44 -7.29 -15.42
N ASP A 278 19.54 -8.26 -15.70
CA ASP A 278 18.14 -8.01 -15.98
C ASP A 278 17.44 -7.49 -14.70
N VAL A 279 16.70 -6.40 -14.81
CA VAL A 279 15.99 -5.77 -13.69
C VAL A 279 14.98 -6.75 -13.07
N ALA A 280 14.32 -7.55 -13.88
CA ALA A 280 13.32 -8.50 -13.41
C ALA A 280 13.93 -9.71 -12.66
N ASP A 281 15.21 -10.05 -12.89
CA ASP A 281 15.92 -11.12 -12.17
C ASP A 281 16.61 -10.63 -10.89
N ARG A 282 16.72 -9.33 -10.73
CA ARG A 282 17.46 -8.69 -9.66
C ARG A 282 17.03 -9.11 -8.24
N PRO A 283 15.73 -9.32 -7.89
CA PRO A 283 15.36 -9.78 -6.56
C PRO A 283 16.06 -11.07 -6.13
N GLY A 284 16.30 -12.02 -7.06
CA GLY A 284 17.06 -13.23 -6.78
C GLY A 284 18.55 -13.02 -6.46
N LEU A 285 19.08 -11.80 -6.63
CA LEU A 285 20.46 -11.44 -6.28
C LEU A 285 20.60 -10.89 -4.85
N ALA A 286 19.49 -10.72 -4.12
CA ALA A 286 19.50 -10.24 -2.74
C ALA A 286 20.35 -11.14 -1.84
N VAL A 287 21.05 -10.54 -0.87
CA VAL A 287 21.85 -11.23 0.15
C VAL A 287 21.59 -10.64 1.52
N VAL A 288 21.58 -11.46 2.56
CA VAL A 288 21.53 -10.99 3.95
C VAL A 288 22.97 -10.70 4.41
N ARG A 289 23.19 -9.53 4.98
CA ARG A 289 24.47 -9.04 5.51
C ARG A 289 24.35 -8.59 6.97
N TYR A 290 25.48 -8.51 7.63
CA TYR A 290 25.61 -7.84 8.93
C TYR A 290 26.51 -6.62 8.78
N HIS A 291 26.02 -5.46 9.14
CA HIS A 291 26.80 -4.23 9.21
C HIS A 291 27.20 -3.96 10.66
N ARG A 292 28.51 -3.81 10.88
CA ARG A 292 29.08 -3.34 12.14
C ARG A 292 29.38 -1.86 12.04
N LEU A 293 28.85 -1.04 12.94
CA LEU A 293 29.13 0.41 12.93
C LEU A 293 30.62 0.71 12.95
N GLY A 294 31.03 1.69 12.15
CA GLY A 294 32.41 2.11 11.99
C GLY A 294 33.24 1.27 11.02
N THR A 295 32.61 0.32 10.27
CA THR A 295 33.32 -0.42 9.21
C THR A 295 32.81 -0.02 7.82
N ASP A 296 33.57 -0.32 6.75
CA ASP A 296 33.09 -0.07 5.37
C ASP A 296 32.00 -1.09 5.02
N PRO A 297 30.79 -0.68 4.61
CA PRO A 297 29.71 -1.60 4.24
C PRO A 297 30.06 -2.59 3.12
N LYS A 298 31.09 -2.34 2.33
CA LYS A 298 31.57 -3.29 1.31
C LYS A 298 32.18 -4.54 1.92
N ASP A 299 32.71 -4.44 3.14
CA ASP A 299 33.34 -5.53 3.87
C ASP A 299 32.37 -6.32 4.75
N ASP A 300 31.09 -5.96 4.73
CA ASP A 300 30.05 -6.61 5.53
C ASP A 300 29.96 -8.11 5.24
N PRO A 301 30.05 -8.96 6.26
CA PRO A 301 29.94 -10.41 6.10
C PRO A 301 28.55 -10.79 5.58
N VAL A 302 28.53 -11.66 4.55
CA VAL A 302 27.32 -12.26 4.04
C VAL A 302 26.88 -13.39 4.97
N LEU A 303 25.70 -13.26 5.54
CA LEU A 303 25.10 -14.26 6.43
C LEU A 303 24.23 -15.27 5.66
N HIS A 304 23.66 -14.85 4.53
CA HIS A 304 22.99 -15.74 3.57
C HIS A 304 23.23 -15.24 2.15
N GLY A 305 23.61 -16.16 1.26
CA GLY A 305 23.88 -15.86 -0.14
C GLY A 305 22.61 -15.66 -0.97
N LYS A 306 22.78 -15.21 -2.22
CA LYS A 306 21.68 -15.03 -3.17
C LYS A 306 20.94 -16.36 -3.45
N THR A 307 19.62 -16.29 -3.61
CA THR A 307 18.80 -17.45 -4.00
C THR A 307 18.96 -17.80 -5.49
N GLY A 308 19.21 -16.81 -6.33
CA GLY A 308 19.19 -16.92 -7.79
C GLY A 308 17.78 -17.02 -8.38
N ASP A 309 16.75 -16.97 -7.54
CA ASP A 309 15.34 -17.08 -7.93
C ASP A 309 14.62 -15.77 -7.55
N PRO A 310 14.16 -14.99 -8.55
CA PRO A 310 13.52 -13.70 -8.28
C PRO A 310 12.14 -13.80 -7.59
N THR A 311 11.56 -14.99 -7.52
CA THR A 311 10.29 -15.22 -6.80
C THR A 311 10.48 -15.38 -5.29
N LYS A 312 11.73 -15.38 -4.83
CA LYS A 312 12.08 -15.59 -3.42
C LYS A 312 12.60 -14.30 -2.79
N PHE A 313 11.96 -13.90 -1.70
CA PHE A 313 12.47 -12.84 -0.84
C PHE A 313 13.18 -13.45 0.37
N ILE A 314 14.24 -12.77 0.83
CA ILE A 314 15.01 -13.21 1.99
C ILE A 314 15.20 -12.08 2.99
N GLY A 315 15.26 -12.43 4.27
CA GLY A 315 15.52 -11.49 5.32
C GLY A 315 16.02 -12.17 6.60
N ALA A 316 16.47 -11.37 7.56
CA ALA A 316 16.88 -11.87 8.85
C ALA A 316 16.58 -10.87 9.97
N GLY A 317 16.28 -11.40 11.15
CA GLY A 317 16.03 -10.63 12.35
C GLY A 317 16.79 -11.17 13.57
N ILE A 318 17.06 -10.30 14.53
CA ILE A 318 17.72 -10.63 15.80
C ILE A 318 16.70 -10.57 16.92
N SER A 319 16.66 -11.60 17.78
CA SER A 319 15.79 -11.56 18.95
C SER A 319 16.14 -10.41 19.89
N ARG A 320 15.14 -9.84 20.58
CA ARG A 320 15.32 -8.71 21.49
C ARG A 320 16.38 -8.95 22.59
N ASP A 321 16.57 -10.20 23.01
CA ASP A 321 17.59 -10.58 24.01
C ASP A 321 18.98 -10.88 23.39
N GLY A 322 19.11 -10.78 22.07
CA GLY A 322 20.36 -11.01 21.34
C GLY A 322 20.87 -12.44 21.34
N LYS A 323 20.05 -13.41 21.77
CA LYS A 323 20.48 -14.82 21.85
C LYS A 323 20.22 -15.61 20.58
N TRP A 324 19.35 -15.09 19.71
CA TRP A 324 18.90 -15.78 18.50
C TRP A 324 18.96 -14.85 17.30
N ILE A 325 19.32 -15.41 16.16
CA ILE A 325 19.15 -14.81 14.85
C ILE A 325 18.27 -15.74 14.02
N PHE A 326 17.30 -15.17 13.34
CA PHE A 326 16.38 -15.86 12.45
C PHE A 326 16.67 -15.44 11.00
N PHE A 327 16.47 -16.38 10.10
CA PHE A 327 16.49 -16.15 8.66
C PHE A 327 15.19 -16.69 8.10
N GLU A 328 14.57 -15.90 7.26
CA GLU A 328 13.35 -16.25 6.56
C GLU A 328 13.59 -16.20 5.05
N GLN A 329 13.08 -17.20 4.34
CA GLN A 329 13.00 -17.23 2.89
C GLN A 329 11.54 -17.38 2.50
N GLN A 330 10.94 -16.31 2.01
CA GLN A 330 9.61 -16.34 1.43
C GLN A 330 9.68 -16.96 0.03
N ASN A 331 8.82 -17.94 -0.24
CA ASN A 331 8.73 -18.70 -1.49
C ASN A 331 7.40 -18.37 -2.20
N GLY A 332 7.29 -17.19 -2.78
CA GLY A 332 6.02 -16.65 -3.27
C GLY A 332 5.26 -15.91 -2.18
N TRP A 333 3.93 -15.90 -2.24
CA TRP A 333 3.06 -15.12 -1.35
C TRP A 333 2.26 -15.99 -0.37
N ASP A 334 2.35 -17.33 -0.52
CA ASP A 334 1.57 -18.33 0.19
C ASP A 334 2.37 -19.27 1.10
N ARG A 335 3.71 -19.15 1.12
CA ARG A 335 4.57 -20.02 1.93
C ARG A 335 5.95 -19.43 2.19
N ASN A 336 6.58 -19.86 3.29
CA ASN A 336 7.94 -19.49 3.63
C ASN A 336 8.70 -20.59 4.36
N ASP A 337 10.03 -20.50 4.33
CA ASP A 337 10.95 -21.30 5.11
C ASP A 337 11.52 -20.46 6.23
N VAL A 338 11.58 -20.99 7.46
CA VAL A 338 12.10 -20.32 8.65
C VAL A 338 13.27 -21.10 9.23
N TYR A 339 14.37 -20.39 9.44
CA TYR A 339 15.61 -20.93 10.01
C TYR A 339 16.02 -20.12 11.24
N TYR A 340 16.86 -20.70 12.08
CA TYR A 340 17.41 -20.06 13.27
C TYR A 340 18.84 -20.43 13.55
N GLN A 341 19.49 -19.62 14.37
CA GLN A 341 20.78 -19.93 15.01
C GLN A 341 20.84 -19.32 16.40
N PRO A 342 21.44 -20.01 17.37
CA PRO A 342 21.92 -19.34 18.58
C PRO A 342 22.97 -18.29 18.21
N LEU A 343 22.81 -17.09 18.73
CA LEU A 343 23.73 -15.98 18.50
C LEU A 343 24.67 -15.81 19.71
N HIS A 344 25.98 -15.89 19.46
CA HIS A 344 27.02 -15.73 20.48
C HIS A 344 27.94 -14.56 20.07
N GLY A 345 27.55 -13.35 20.46
CA GLY A 345 28.23 -12.12 20.02
C GLY A 345 27.79 -11.67 18.63
N GLN A 346 28.65 -11.00 17.88
CA GLN A 346 28.29 -10.43 16.58
C GLN A 346 28.17 -11.50 15.48
N PRO A 347 27.22 -11.35 14.56
CA PRO A 347 27.10 -12.24 13.40
C PRO A 347 28.37 -12.24 12.54
N THR A 348 28.74 -13.39 12.02
CA THR A 348 29.88 -13.56 11.13
C THR A 348 29.52 -14.37 9.90
N ALA A 349 30.35 -14.34 8.86
CA ALA A 349 30.13 -15.11 7.63
C ALA A 349 30.05 -16.64 7.85
N THR A 350 30.46 -17.15 9.02
CA THR A 350 30.30 -18.57 9.35
C THR A 350 28.84 -19.00 9.50
N LEU A 351 27.94 -18.06 9.86
CA LEU A 351 26.49 -18.30 9.93
C LEU A 351 25.90 -18.77 8.60
N ALA A 352 26.44 -18.29 7.46
CA ALA A 352 25.98 -18.69 6.14
C ALA A 352 25.96 -20.22 5.88
N LYS A 353 26.70 -21.00 6.68
CA LYS A 353 26.85 -22.45 6.53
C LYS A 353 26.16 -23.25 7.64
N SER A 354 25.51 -22.61 8.58
CA SER A 354 25.09 -23.27 9.83
C SER A 354 23.63 -23.03 10.22
N TRP A 355 22.84 -22.44 9.32
CA TRP A 355 21.41 -22.25 9.56
C TRP A 355 20.69 -23.57 9.87
N LYS A 356 19.91 -23.60 10.93
CA LYS A 356 19.10 -24.74 11.34
C LYS A 356 17.65 -24.48 10.97
N PRO A 357 16.96 -25.45 10.37
CA PRO A 357 15.54 -25.27 10.05
C PRO A 357 14.68 -25.28 11.32
N ILE A 358 13.71 -24.39 11.38
CA ILE A 358 12.52 -24.53 12.21
C ILE A 358 11.45 -25.21 11.38
N VAL A 359 11.16 -24.67 10.19
CA VAL A 359 10.24 -25.25 9.21
C VAL A 359 10.75 -24.92 7.80
N VAL A 360 10.75 -25.92 6.91
CA VAL A 360 11.25 -25.78 5.53
C VAL A 360 10.49 -26.70 4.59
N GLY A 361 10.08 -26.16 3.43
CA GLY A 361 9.45 -26.91 2.36
C GLY A 361 7.98 -27.23 2.57
N GLU A 362 7.36 -26.70 3.61
CA GLU A 362 5.93 -26.84 3.86
C GLU A 362 5.12 -25.84 3.01
N PRO A 363 3.91 -26.19 2.55
CA PRO A 363 3.08 -25.34 1.72
C PRO A 363 2.26 -24.32 2.55
N TYR A 364 2.86 -23.73 3.57
CA TYR A 364 2.21 -22.83 4.52
C TYR A 364 3.10 -21.64 4.87
N THR A 365 2.50 -20.63 5.51
CA THR A 365 3.22 -19.50 6.08
C THR A 365 3.44 -19.66 7.58
N TYR A 366 4.56 -19.11 8.05
CA TYR A 366 4.96 -19.16 9.47
C TYR A 366 5.60 -17.84 9.86
N SER A 367 4.97 -17.11 10.78
CA SER A 367 5.53 -15.92 11.39
C SER A 367 5.99 -16.24 12.80
N LEU A 368 7.26 -16.00 13.09
CA LEU A 368 7.89 -16.33 14.37
C LEU A 368 8.22 -15.05 15.16
N GLN A 369 7.68 -14.95 16.37
CA GLN A 369 8.11 -13.97 17.35
C GLN A 369 8.83 -14.65 18.51
N ALA A 370 9.98 -14.11 18.92
CA ALA A 370 10.80 -14.68 19.99
C ALA A 370 10.70 -13.84 21.26
N TRP A 371 10.31 -14.45 22.37
CA TRP A 371 10.26 -13.80 23.67
C TRP A 371 10.65 -14.74 24.81
N LYS A 372 11.58 -14.33 25.68
CA LYS A 372 12.03 -15.08 26.87
C LYS A 372 12.45 -16.54 26.59
N GLY A 373 13.07 -16.78 25.43
CA GLY A 373 13.54 -18.12 25.01
C GLY A 373 12.46 -18.99 24.39
N GLU A 374 11.23 -18.51 24.26
CA GLU A 374 10.12 -19.17 23.58
C GLU A 374 9.91 -18.54 22.21
N GLY A 375 9.49 -19.35 21.24
CA GLY A 375 8.99 -18.94 19.94
C GLY A 375 7.46 -19.01 19.90
N TYR A 376 6.82 -17.98 19.39
CA TYR A 376 5.38 -17.90 19.12
C TYR A 376 5.20 -17.90 17.61
N ILE A 377 4.59 -18.96 17.09
CA ILE A 377 4.51 -19.21 15.65
C ILE A 377 3.05 -19.12 15.20
N LEU A 378 2.73 -18.03 14.53
CA LEU A 378 1.47 -17.87 13.81
C LEU A 378 1.57 -18.60 12.49
N THR A 379 0.63 -19.48 12.17
CA THR A 379 0.65 -20.26 10.94
C THR A 379 -0.73 -20.68 10.50
N ASN A 380 -0.82 -20.89 9.21
CA ASN A 380 -1.98 -21.47 8.55
C ASN A 380 -1.91 -23.00 8.40
N GLU A 381 -0.91 -23.66 8.91
CA GLU A 381 -0.75 -25.10 8.79
C GLU A 381 -2.02 -25.84 9.25
N ALA A 382 -2.73 -26.45 8.29
CA ALA A 382 -4.03 -27.10 8.49
C ALA A 382 -5.06 -26.23 9.23
N ALA A 383 -5.03 -24.91 9.05
CA ALA A 383 -5.82 -23.91 9.77
C ALA A 383 -6.12 -22.69 8.89
N PRO A 384 -7.17 -22.71 8.06
CA PRO A 384 -7.45 -21.64 7.09
C PRO A 384 -7.67 -20.26 7.70
N HIS A 385 -8.01 -20.17 8.98
CA HIS A 385 -8.17 -18.92 9.71
C HIS A 385 -7.07 -18.73 10.74
N TYR A 386 -5.88 -19.35 10.53
CA TYR A 386 -4.70 -19.33 11.41
C TYR A 386 -4.87 -20.00 12.77
N ARG A 387 -3.73 -20.28 13.35
CA ARG A 387 -3.54 -20.74 14.73
C ARG A 387 -2.19 -20.27 15.25
N LEU A 388 -2.01 -20.28 16.56
CA LEU A 388 -0.77 -19.91 17.19
C LEU A 388 -0.18 -21.09 17.97
N TYR A 389 1.07 -21.39 17.68
CA TYR A 389 1.88 -22.34 18.44
C TYR A 389 2.89 -21.64 19.35
N LYS A 390 3.25 -22.28 20.43
CA LYS A 390 4.38 -21.93 21.30
C LYS A 390 5.38 -23.05 21.31
N VAL A 391 6.68 -22.72 21.25
CA VAL A 391 7.78 -23.71 21.27
C VAL A 391 9.02 -23.14 21.95
N SER A 392 9.79 -23.97 22.67
CA SER A 392 11.08 -23.55 23.20
C SER A 392 12.11 -23.40 22.08
N LEU A 393 12.77 -22.24 21.98
CA LEU A 393 13.84 -22.00 21.02
C LEU A 393 15.11 -22.81 21.30
N GLY A 394 15.22 -23.39 22.51
CA GLY A 394 16.27 -24.36 22.83
C GLY A 394 16.13 -25.68 22.07
N ASP A 395 14.89 -26.08 21.74
CA ASP A 395 14.56 -27.25 20.92
C ASP A 395 13.28 -27.00 20.09
N PRO A 396 13.37 -26.23 18.98
CA PRO A 396 12.19 -25.80 18.23
C PRO A 396 11.67 -26.86 17.24
N ARG A 397 12.02 -28.16 17.43
CA ARG A 397 11.53 -29.23 16.55
C ARG A 397 10.01 -29.31 16.58
N ARG A 398 9.40 -29.66 15.43
CA ARG A 398 7.95 -29.67 15.19
C ARG A 398 7.17 -30.48 16.26
N GLU A 399 7.74 -31.59 16.76
CA GLU A 399 7.14 -32.43 17.79
C GLU A 399 6.96 -31.72 19.14
N ASN A 400 7.68 -30.62 19.38
CA ASN A 400 7.63 -29.82 20.61
C ASN A 400 6.68 -28.61 20.52
N TRP A 401 6.06 -28.41 19.38
CA TRP A 401 5.13 -27.28 19.19
C TRP A 401 3.83 -27.55 19.92
N ARG A 402 3.44 -26.62 20.77
CA ARG A 402 2.19 -26.67 21.53
C ARG A 402 1.23 -25.61 20.99
N GLU A 403 0.09 -26.03 20.45
CA GLU A 403 -0.97 -25.11 20.06
C GLU A 403 -1.49 -24.39 21.32
N ILE A 404 -1.49 -23.05 21.28
CA ILE A 404 -1.94 -22.19 22.37
C ILE A 404 -3.17 -21.36 21.98
N VAL A 405 -3.36 -21.07 20.69
CA VAL A 405 -4.58 -20.47 20.16
C VAL A 405 -5.03 -21.30 18.97
N PRO A 406 -6.16 -22.01 19.06
CA PRO A 406 -6.68 -22.81 17.96
C PRO A 406 -7.31 -21.93 16.88
N THR A 407 -7.43 -22.47 15.66
CA THR A 407 -8.13 -21.80 14.58
C THR A 407 -9.61 -21.55 14.91
N SER A 408 -10.15 -20.40 14.51
CA SER A 408 -11.58 -20.09 14.60
C SER A 408 -12.32 -20.55 13.34
N SER A 409 -13.64 -20.79 13.46
CA SER A 409 -14.50 -21.13 12.34
C SER A 409 -15.05 -19.90 11.58
N ASP A 410 -15.03 -18.73 12.20
CA ASP A 410 -15.71 -17.52 11.75
C ASP A 410 -14.86 -16.23 11.80
N ARG A 411 -13.67 -16.32 12.36
CA ARG A 411 -12.72 -15.20 12.46
C ARG A 411 -11.34 -15.61 11.96
N VAL A 412 -10.65 -14.71 11.27
CA VAL A 412 -9.26 -14.89 10.85
C VAL A 412 -8.35 -14.29 11.90
N LEU A 413 -7.39 -15.06 12.45
CA LEU A 413 -6.35 -14.53 13.33
C LEU A 413 -5.33 -13.76 12.48
N ASN A 414 -5.57 -12.47 12.34
CA ASN A 414 -4.90 -11.54 11.45
C ASN A 414 -3.48 -11.17 11.90
N GLY A 415 -3.26 -11.08 13.21
CA GLY A 415 -1.98 -10.68 13.77
C GLY A 415 -1.78 -11.10 15.22
N VAL A 416 -0.52 -11.16 15.61
CA VAL A 416 -0.08 -11.42 17.00
C VAL A 416 1.00 -10.41 17.35
N SER A 417 0.89 -9.77 18.49
CA SER A 417 1.93 -8.92 19.07
C SER A 417 2.19 -9.32 20.52
N ILE A 418 3.44 -9.29 20.96
CA ILE A 418 3.79 -9.52 22.36
C ILE A 418 3.99 -8.17 23.04
N ILE A 419 3.14 -7.84 24.01
CA ILE A 419 3.16 -6.55 24.72
C ILE A 419 2.98 -6.83 26.22
N GLY A 420 3.84 -6.27 27.07
CA GLY A 420 3.72 -6.38 28.53
C GLY A 420 3.62 -7.81 29.04
N ASP A 421 4.42 -8.74 28.47
CA ASP A 421 4.37 -10.17 28.79
C ASP A 421 3.03 -10.83 28.47
N GLN A 422 2.27 -10.31 27.50
CA GLN A 422 1.02 -10.91 27.03
C GLN A 422 0.95 -10.91 25.50
N LEU A 423 0.07 -11.74 24.94
CA LEU A 423 -0.24 -11.81 23.53
C LEU A 423 -1.42 -10.86 23.27
N VAL A 424 -1.24 -9.93 22.35
CA VAL A 424 -2.32 -9.11 21.78
C VAL A 424 -2.63 -9.68 20.40
N LEU A 425 -3.82 -10.28 20.28
CA LEU A 425 -4.28 -10.97 19.08
C LEU A 425 -5.25 -10.07 18.33
N ASP A 426 -4.98 -9.89 17.05
CA ASP A 426 -5.85 -9.18 16.12
C ASP A 426 -6.63 -10.18 15.26
N TYR A 427 -7.95 -10.11 15.28
CA TYR A 427 -8.84 -10.95 14.50
C TYR A 427 -9.66 -10.11 13.51
N LEU A 428 -9.80 -10.59 12.29
CA LEU A 428 -10.83 -10.13 11.36
C LEU A 428 -12.12 -10.95 11.52
N HIS A 429 -13.21 -10.27 11.89
CA HIS A 429 -14.54 -10.86 11.96
C HIS A 429 -15.50 -10.10 11.03
N ASN A 430 -15.92 -10.72 9.94
CA ASN A 430 -16.71 -10.04 8.91
C ASN A 430 -16.04 -8.74 8.41
N VAL A 431 -14.73 -8.79 8.23
CA VAL A 431 -13.89 -7.68 7.69
C VAL A 431 -13.76 -6.47 8.62
N VAL A 432 -13.99 -6.61 9.92
CA VAL A 432 -13.69 -5.61 10.95
C VAL A 432 -12.84 -6.21 12.04
N ASP A 433 -12.05 -5.40 12.72
CA ASP A 433 -11.09 -5.89 13.70
C ASP A 433 -11.74 -6.13 15.07
N GLU A 434 -11.30 -7.22 15.72
CA GLU A 434 -11.54 -7.55 17.12
C GLU A 434 -10.18 -7.85 17.78
N ILE A 435 -9.89 -7.18 18.89
CA ILE A 435 -8.61 -7.36 19.60
C ILE A 435 -8.83 -8.12 20.91
N GLU A 436 -8.09 -9.21 21.07
CA GLU A 436 -8.06 -10.01 22.31
C GLU A 436 -6.69 -9.95 22.98
N ILE A 437 -6.65 -9.88 24.30
CA ILE A 437 -5.43 -9.97 25.09
C ILE A 437 -5.42 -11.32 25.79
N HIS A 438 -4.37 -12.11 25.56
CA HIS A 438 -4.17 -13.44 26.09
C HIS A 438 -2.88 -13.50 26.92
N ASP A 439 -2.81 -14.40 27.89
CA ASP A 439 -1.53 -14.72 28.52
C ASP A 439 -0.58 -15.45 27.53
N LEU A 440 0.68 -15.59 27.92
CA LEU A 440 1.70 -16.23 27.08
C LEU A 440 1.48 -17.75 26.86
N ASP A 441 0.44 -18.32 27.44
CA ASP A 441 0.01 -19.69 27.22
C ASP A 441 -1.30 -19.80 26.42
N GLY A 442 -1.78 -18.67 25.90
CA GLY A 442 -2.92 -18.60 25.01
C GLY A 442 -4.29 -18.53 25.69
N LYS A 443 -4.34 -18.33 27.01
CA LYS A 443 -5.60 -18.15 27.70
C LYS A 443 -6.09 -16.71 27.60
N LEU A 444 -7.32 -16.51 27.16
CA LEU A 444 -7.96 -15.19 27.09
C LEU A 444 -7.98 -14.52 28.47
N VAL A 445 -7.44 -13.32 28.52
CA VAL A 445 -7.46 -12.42 29.70
C VAL A 445 -8.61 -11.42 29.57
N ARG A 446 -8.71 -10.73 28.41
CA ARG A 446 -9.79 -9.78 28.13
C ARG A 446 -9.86 -9.42 26.64
N ASN A 447 -10.99 -8.88 26.22
CA ASN A 447 -11.13 -8.20 24.96
C ASN A 447 -10.76 -6.72 25.10
N LEU A 448 -10.18 -6.13 24.06
CA LEU A 448 -10.02 -4.68 23.94
C LEU A 448 -11.33 -4.09 23.38
N ALA A 449 -11.98 -3.22 24.12
CA ALA A 449 -13.21 -2.57 23.65
C ALA A 449 -12.86 -1.48 22.61
N LEU A 450 -13.12 -1.72 21.34
CA LEU A 450 -12.92 -0.74 20.28
C LEU A 450 -14.04 0.33 20.27
N PRO A 451 -13.78 1.55 19.73
CA PRO A 451 -14.78 2.63 19.67
C PRO A 451 -16.02 2.28 18.85
N GLY A 452 -15.93 1.31 17.96
CA GLY A 452 -17.01 0.87 17.07
C GLY A 452 -16.56 -0.23 16.13
N LEU A 453 -17.36 -0.45 15.07
CA LEU A 453 -16.94 -1.31 13.96
C LEU A 453 -15.97 -0.52 13.07
N GLY A 454 -14.79 -1.07 12.83
CA GLY A 454 -13.74 -0.40 12.05
C GLY A 454 -12.47 -1.20 12.03
N SER A 455 -11.37 -0.53 11.74
CA SER A 455 -10.05 -1.13 11.66
C SER A 455 -9.11 -0.59 12.73
N VAL A 456 -8.26 -1.46 13.26
CA VAL A 456 -7.16 -1.13 14.15
C VAL A 456 -5.89 -0.98 13.33
N SER A 457 -5.22 0.13 13.53
CA SER A 457 -3.94 0.42 12.90
C SER A 457 -2.90 0.78 13.95
N GLU A 458 -1.64 0.80 13.56
CA GLU A 458 -0.54 1.33 14.38
C GLU A 458 -0.47 0.72 15.79
N LEU A 459 -0.74 -0.59 15.97
CA LEU A 459 -0.60 -1.25 17.25
C LEU A 459 0.87 -1.19 17.70
N ALA A 460 1.18 -0.31 18.65
CA ALA A 460 2.53 0.01 19.08
C ALA A 460 2.70 -0.23 20.59
N GLY A 461 3.49 -1.26 20.93
CA GLY A 461 3.81 -1.63 22.31
C GLY A 461 5.05 -2.49 22.37
N GLU A 462 5.63 -2.65 23.56
CA GLU A 462 6.87 -3.37 23.77
C GLU A 462 6.64 -4.60 24.65
N PRO A 463 7.34 -5.73 24.40
CA PRO A 463 7.14 -6.94 25.18
C PRO A 463 7.43 -6.82 26.69
N ASP A 464 8.29 -5.86 27.07
CA ASP A 464 8.68 -5.57 28.45
C ASP A 464 8.00 -4.34 29.06
N HIS A 465 6.96 -3.80 28.36
CA HIS A 465 6.23 -2.60 28.79
C HIS A 465 4.73 -2.80 28.77
N ASP A 466 4.08 -2.37 29.84
CA ASP A 466 2.65 -2.51 30.05
C ASP A 466 1.80 -1.58 29.14
N THR A 467 2.30 -0.37 28.83
CA THR A 467 1.59 0.62 28.02
C THR A 467 1.77 0.39 26.54
N PHE A 468 0.68 0.51 25.79
CA PHE A 468 0.70 0.45 24.32
C PHE A 468 -0.29 1.45 23.71
N PHE A 469 -0.14 1.67 22.40
CA PHE A 469 -0.99 2.54 21.60
C PHE A 469 -1.59 1.75 20.44
N TYR A 470 -2.76 2.19 19.99
CA TYR A 470 -3.35 1.72 18.75
C TYR A 470 -4.10 2.85 18.06
N GLY A 471 -4.08 2.84 16.73
CA GLY A 471 -4.95 3.65 15.89
C GLY A 471 -6.28 2.95 15.68
N PHE A 472 -7.35 3.74 15.52
CA PHE A 472 -8.67 3.24 15.13
C PHE A 472 -9.31 4.22 14.15
N ASP A 473 -9.86 3.70 13.07
CA ASP A 473 -10.67 4.46 12.13
C ASP A 473 -11.72 3.58 11.44
N ASN A 474 -12.62 4.23 10.71
CA ASN A 474 -13.57 3.60 9.79
C ASN A 474 -14.02 4.62 8.74
N PHE A 475 -14.93 4.25 7.84
CA PHE A 475 -15.38 5.14 6.77
C PHE A 475 -15.87 6.52 7.21
N THR A 476 -16.36 6.66 8.44
CA THR A 476 -17.00 7.89 8.96
C THR A 476 -16.33 8.46 10.20
N THR A 477 -15.38 7.74 10.78
CA THR A 477 -14.58 8.17 11.93
C THR A 477 -13.15 8.43 11.47
N PRO A 478 -12.66 9.69 11.45
CA PRO A 478 -11.25 10.00 11.19
C PRO A 478 -10.32 9.29 12.19
N PRO A 479 -9.04 9.06 11.83
CA PRO A 479 -8.11 8.33 12.68
C PRO A 479 -8.00 8.91 14.09
N GLU A 480 -8.20 8.07 15.09
CA GLU A 480 -8.06 8.32 16.51
C GLU A 480 -7.00 7.40 17.08
N ILE A 481 -6.10 7.91 17.91
CA ILE A 481 -5.03 7.15 18.53
C ILE A 481 -5.33 7.04 20.04
N PHE A 482 -5.39 5.83 20.52
CA PHE A 482 -5.67 5.50 21.92
C PHE A 482 -4.41 5.02 22.63
N GLN A 483 -4.25 5.44 23.87
CA GLN A 483 -3.30 4.89 24.83
C GLN A 483 -4.05 3.99 25.81
N THR A 484 -3.52 2.80 26.07
CA THR A 484 -4.06 1.84 27.03
C THR A 484 -2.91 1.03 27.65
N SER A 485 -3.21 0.08 28.51
CA SER A 485 -2.21 -0.84 29.06
C SER A 485 -2.72 -2.26 29.17
N ILE A 486 -1.81 -3.19 29.37
CA ILE A 486 -2.13 -4.60 29.58
C ILE A 486 -2.84 -4.79 30.93
N SER A 487 -2.34 -4.17 31.97
CA SER A 487 -2.85 -4.31 33.35
C SER A 487 -4.10 -3.50 33.67
N ASP A 488 -4.33 -2.39 32.95
CA ASP A 488 -5.50 -1.51 33.15
C ASP A 488 -6.32 -1.41 31.85
N PRO A 489 -7.60 -1.80 31.86
CA PRO A 489 -8.46 -1.69 30.66
C PRO A 489 -8.85 -0.27 30.28
N ALA A 490 -8.49 0.74 31.09
CA ALA A 490 -8.78 2.13 30.77
C ALA A 490 -8.11 2.55 29.46
N GLN A 491 -8.87 3.22 28.63
CA GLN A 491 -8.40 3.74 27.33
C GLN A 491 -8.49 5.25 27.36
N LYS A 492 -7.42 5.88 26.94
CA LYS A 492 -7.34 7.35 26.84
C LYS A 492 -7.13 7.72 25.38
N LEU A 493 -8.00 8.57 24.85
CA LEU A 493 -7.73 9.21 23.56
C LEU A 493 -6.45 10.05 23.71
N TRP A 494 -5.39 9.62 23.02
CA TRP A 494 -4.09 10.29 23.04
C TRP A 494 -4.01 11.37 21.97
N ALA A 495 -4.48 11.06 20.75
CA ALA A 495 -4.55 12.01 19.65
C ALA A 495 -5.74 11.71 18.74
N LYS A 496 -6.18 12.73 18.02
CA LYS A 496 -7.21 12.65 16.99
C LYS A 496 -6.81 13.52 15.81
N ILE A 497 -6.94 12.98 14.60
CA ILE A 497 -6.73 13.76 13.38
C ILE A 497 -8.04 14.50 13.07
N ASN A 498 -7.98 15.83 13.14
CA ASN A 498 -9.14 16.67 12.89
C ASN A 498 -9.26 16.97 11.39
N ILE A 499 -10.08 16.19 10.69
CA ILE A 499 -10.38 16.39 9.27
C ILE A 499 -11.71 17.15 9.17
N PRO A 500 -11.77 18.23 8.38
CA PRO A 500 -12.97 19.08 8.30
C PRO A 500 -14.06 18.46 7.41
N VAL A 501 -14.63 17.33 7.86
CA VAL A 501 -15.76 16.64 7.24
C VAL A 501 -16.92 16.51 8.20
N ASP A 502 -18.14 16.53 7.67
CA ASP A 502 -19.35 16.15 8.41
C ASP A 502 -19.77 14.74 7.98
N SER A 503 -19.54 13.76 8.86
CA SER A 503 -19.92 12.37 8.64
C SER A 503 -21.39 12.07 8.98
N ALA A 504 -22.09 12.96 9.70
CA ALA A 504 -23.44 12.72 10.20
C ALA A 504 -24.48 12.42 9.10
N PRO A 505 -24.42 12.98 7.88
CA PRO A 505 -25.37 12.67 6.81
C PRO A 505 -25.22 11.26 6.23
N TYR A 506 -24.10 10.56 6.46
CA TYR A 506 -23.80 9.29 5.80
C TYR A 506 -24.17 8.09 6.66
N VAL A 507 -24.39 6.96 6.00
CA VAL A 507 -24.55 5.64 6.58
C VAL A 507 -23.54 4.68 5.96
N VAL A 508 -23.05 3.77 6.78
CA VAL A 508 -22.21 2.64 6.36
C VAL A 508 -23.04 1.37 6.51
N GLU A 509 -23.13 0.61 5.43
CA GLU A 509 -23.85 -0.67 5.41
C GLU A 509 -22.92 -1.76 4.88
N GLN A 510 -22.90 -2.94 5.50
CA GLN A 510 -22.33 -4.13 4.88
C GLN A 510 -23.41 -4.90 4.13
N LYS A 511 -23.19 -5.17 2.86
CA LYS A 511 -24.09 -5.97 2.00
C LYS A 511 -23.37 -7.20 1.49
N TRP A 512 -24.14 -8.26 1.29
CA TRP A 512 -23.67 -9.52 0.73
C TRP A 512 -24.37 -9.80 -0.60
N PHE A 513 -23.59 -10.05 -1.63
CA PHE A 513 -24.11 -10.46 -2.93
C PHE A 513 -23.60 -11.86 -3.31
N THR A 514 -24.08 -12.39 -4.40
CA THR A 514 -23.67 -13.71 -4.89
C THR A 514 -22.90 -13.55 -6.18
N SER A 515 -21.69 -14.05 -6.21
CA SER A 515 -20.84 -14.10 -7.41
C SER A 515 -21.35 -15.15 -8.40
N LYS A 516 -20.78 -15.14 -9.60
CA LYS A 516 -21.16 -16.00 -10.73
C LYS A 516 -21.13 -17.51 -10.42
N ASP A 517 -20.22 -17.96 -9.58
CA ASP A 517 -20.06 -19.35 -9.15
C ASP A 517 -20.89 -19.71 -7.90
N GLY A 518 -21.68 -18.77 -7.37
CA GLY A 518 -22.49 -18.95 -6.17
C GLY A 518 -21.83 -18.50 -4.87
N THR A 519 -20.57 -18.10 -4.91
CA THR A 519 -19.83 -17.60 -3.72
C THR A 519 -20.49 -16.33 -3.18
N ARG A 520 -20.64 -16.26 -1.85
CA ARG A 520 -21.14 -15.08 -1.15
C ARG A 520 -19.96 -14.12 -0.91
N VAL A 521 -20.09 -12.89 -1.42
CA VAL A 521 -19.06 -11.85 -1.34
C VAL A 521 -19.62 -10.64 -0.63
N PRO A 522 -18.93 -10.06 0.37
CA PRO A 522 -19.37 -8.84 1.04
C PRO A 522 -18.82 -7.58 0.35
N MET A 523 -19.50 -6.47 0.63
CA MET A 523 -19.01 -5.13 0.34
C MET A 523 -19.54 -4.15 1.38
N PHE A 524 -18.77 -3.10 1.64
CA PHE A 524 -19.25 -1.95 2.41
C PHE A 524 -19.78 -0.88 1.47
N LEU A 525 -20.91 -0.29 1.81
CA LEU A 525 -21.51 0.83 1.10
C LEU A 525 -21.51 2.06 1.99
N VAL A 526 -21.04 3.19 1.46
CA VAL A 526 -21.07 4.49 2.11
C VAL A 526 -21.86 5.44 1.25
N HIS A 527 -22.98 5.94 1.76
CA HIS A 527 -23.84 6.84 1.01
C HIS A 527 -24.66 7.74 1.95
N ARG A 528 -25.29 8.77 1.41
CA ARG A 528 -26.19 9.62 2.19
C ARG A 528 -27.41 8.82 2.68
N LYS A 529 -27.85 9.13 3.91
CA LYS A 529 -29.06 8.51 4.53
C LYS A 529 -30.34 8.74 3.71
N ASP A 530 -30.39 9.87 3.00
CA ASP A 530 -31.52 10.27 2.14
C ASP A 530 -31.33 9.96 0.65
N MET A 531 -30.37 9.08 0.31
CA MET A 531 -30.08 8.69 -1.07
C MET A 531 -31.30 8.04 -1.73
N PRO A 532 -31.72 8.46 -2.95
CA PRO A 532 -32.83 7.83 -3.64
C PRO A 532 -32.41 6.49 -4.25
N MET A 533 -33.23 5.46 -4.03
CA MET A 533 -33.05 4.12 -4.60
C MET A 533 -33.74 4.00 -5.98
N ASN A 534 -33.34 4.82 -6.94
CA ASN A 534 -33.96 4.93 -8.26
C ASN A 534 -33.00 4.79 -9.43
N GLY A 535 -31.74 4.41 -9.17
CA GLY A 535 -30.70 4.20 -10.17
C GLY A 535 -30.01 5.47 -10.70
N THR A 536 -30.27 6.63 -10.11
CA THR A 536 -29.70 7.91 -10.61
C THR A 536 -28.50 8.41 -9.80
N THR A 537 -28.15 7.75 -8.69
CA THR A 537 -27.03 8.17 -7.84
C THR A 537 -25.71 7.78 -8.48
N PRO A 538 -24.76 8.72 -8.66
CA PRO A 538 -23.39 8.40 -9.01
C PRO A 538 -22.78 7.48 -7.94
N PHE A 539 -22.20 6.36 -8.35
CA PHE A 539 -21.64 5.38 -7.43
C PHE A 539 -20.25 4.92 -7.89
N LEU A 540 -19.33 4.76 -6.97
CA LEU A 540 -17.98 4.30 -7.27
C LEU A 540 -17.70 2.99 -6.56
N ILE A 541 -17.31 1.96 -7.31
CA ILE A 541 -16.74 0.73 -6.78
C ILE A 541 -15.22 0.90 -6.64
N TYR A 542 -14.66 0.47 -5.50
CA TYR A 542 -13.25 0.27 -5.29
C TYR A 542 -12.99 -1.19 -4.88
N GLY A 543 -11.96 -1.80 -5.43
CA GLY A 543 -11.54 -3.15 -5.09
C GLY A 543 -10.08 -3.42 -5.43
N TYR A 544 -9.52 -4.46 -4.82
CA TYR A 544 -8.13 -4.88 -5.04
C TYR A 544 -8.05 -6.34 -5.50
N GLY A 545 -8.35 -7.30 -4.63
CA GLY A 545 -8.51 -8.73 -4.94
C GLY A 545 -7.23 -9.43 -5.36
N GLY A 546 -6.23 -9.50 -4.49
CA GLY A 546 -4.98 -10.23 -4.71
C GLY A 546 -4.01 -10.10 -3.56
N PHE A 547 -2.97 -10.93 -3.55
CA PHE A 547 -1.85 -10.88 -2.62
C PHE A 547 -2.23 -11.04 -1.15
N ASP A 548 -3.38 -11.65 -0.86
CA ASP A 548 -3.90 -11.80 0.50
C ASP A 548 -4.23 -10.47 1.21
N GLU A 549 -4.35 -9.37 0.43
CA GLU A 549 -4.61 -8.04 0.98
C GLU A 549 -6.06 -7.88 1.39
N SER A 550 -6.29 -7.71 2.69
CA SER A 550 -7.62 -7.50 3.26
C SER A 550 -8.07 -6.05 3.13
N MET A 551 -9.17 -5.82 2.42
CA MET A 551 -9.75 -4.49 2.23
C MET A 551 -10.71 -4.16 3.39
N THR A 552 -10.17 -3.71 4.52
CA THR A 552 -10.95 -3.37 5.72
C THR A 552 -11.51 -1.94 5.68
N PRO A 553 -12.51 -1.59 6.52
CA PRO A 553 -13.02 -0.23 6.63
C PRO A 553 -11.92 0.76 7.04
N PHE A 554 -11.73 1.84 6.28
CA PHE A 554 -10.77 2.89 6.62
C PHE A 554 -11.31 4.27 6.27
N PHE A 555 -10.82 5.29 6.99
CA PHE A 555 -11.14 6.66 6.69
C PHE A 555 -10.27 7.22 5.57
N SER A 556 -10.89 7.77 4.54
CA SER A 556 -10.15 8.47 3.49
C SER A 556 -10.77 9.83 3.18
N PRO A 557 -10.03 10.92 3.33
CA PRO A 557 -10.51 12.24 2.90
C PRO A 557 -10.73 12.31 1.38
N GLY A 558 -10.15 11.36 0.62
CA GLY A 558 -10.22 11.35 -0.84
C GLY A 558 -11.62 11.18 -1.40
N TYR A 559 -12.46 10.33 -0.84
CA TYR A 559 -13.83 10.11 -1.37
C TYR A 559 -14.87 11.11 -0.83
N TYR A 560 -14.56 11.90 0.21
CA TYR A 560 -15.54 12.83 0.80
C TYR A 560 -16.06 13.87 -0.17
N PRO A 561 -15.24 14.54 -1.02
CA PRO A 561 -15.77 15.46 -2.02
C PRO A 561 -16.75 14.80 -3.01
N PHE A 562 -16.57 13.52 -3.32
CA PHE A 562 -17.50 12.76 -4.13
C PHE A 562 -18.82 12.46 -3.39
N LEU A 563 -18.75 12.09 -2.10
CA LEU A 563 -19.93 11.92 -1.26
C LEU A 563 -20.69 13.26 -1.07
N GLU A 564 -19.96 14.35 -0.88
CA GLU A 564 -20.51 15.72 -0.80
C GLU A 564 -21.20 16.15 -2.10
N ALA A 565 -20.67 15.68 -3.25
CA ALA A 565 -21.27 15.86 -4.58
C ALA A 565 -22.52 14.99 -4.80
N GLY A 566 -22.95 14.22 -3.82
CA GLY A 566 -24.11 13.33 -3.86
C GLY A 566 -23.81 11.90 -4.31
N GLY A 567 -22.54 11.53 -4.42
CA GLY A 567 -22.10 10.18 -4.77
C GLY A 567 -22.25 9.16 -3.64
N GLY A 568 -22.12 7.88 -4.00
CA GLY A 568 -21.98 6.75 -3.09
C GLY A 568 -20.69 5.98 -3.38
N TYR A 569 -20.18 5.28 -2.39
CA TYR A 569 -18.91 4.55 -2.46
C TYR A 569 -19.11 3.10 -2.02
N ALA A 570 -18.55 2.16 -2.76
CA ALA A 570 -18.55 0.73 -2.45
C ALA A 570 -17.12 0.22 -2.35
N LEU A 571 -16.74 -0.32 -1.19
CA LEU A 571 -15.52 -1.10 -0.99
C LEU A 571 -15.88 -2.59 -1.08
N VAL A 572 -15.39 -3.29 -2.10
CA VAL A 572 -15.73 -4.69 -2.35
C VAL A 572 -14.63 -5.60 -1.88
N ASN A 573 -14.97 -6.58 -1.04
CA ASN A 573 -14.05 -7.57 -0.47
C ASN A 573 -13.94 -8.77 -1.41
N LEU A 574 -13.13 -8.59 -2.46
CA LEU A 574 -12.98 -9.57 -3.54
C LEU A 574 -12.14 -10.77 -3.11
N ARG A 575 -12.43 -11.96 -3.66
CA ARG A 575 -11.50 -13.09 -3.56
C ARG A 575 -10.11 -12.69 -4.03
N GLY A 576 -9.08 -13.36 -3.52
CA GLY A 576 -7.68 -12.95 -3.68
C GLY A 576 -7.15 -12.09 -2.55
N GLY A 577 -8.03 -11.45 -1.76
CA GLY A 577 -7.69 -10.84 -0.48
C GLY A 577 -7.67 -11.85 0.68
N GLY A 578 -7.35 -11.36 1.90
CA GLY A 578 -7.23 -12.15 3.13
C GLY A 578 -8.45 -12.15 4.05
N GLU A 579 -9.52 -11.44 3.71
CA GLU A 579 -10.63 -11.13 4.60
C GLU A 579 -11.30 -12.35 5.23
N PHE A 580 -11.24 -13.50 4.55
CA PHE A 580 -11.78 -14.78 5.01
C PHE A 580 -10.71 -15.89 4.98
N GLY A 581 -9.45 -15.50 5.14
CA GLY A 581 -8.30 -16.39 5.19
C GLY A 581 -7.88 -16.94 3.84
N GLU A 582 -6.91 -17.87 3.88
CA GLU A 582 -6.17 -18.35 2.69
C GLU A 582 -7.05 -18.93 1.59
N LYS A 583 -8.11 -19.64 1.93
CA LYS A 583 -8.98 -20.16 0.89
C LYS A 583 -9.56 -19.01 0.05
N TRP A 584 -9.83 -17.87 0.66
CA TRP A 584 -10.31 -16.66 -0.01
C TRP A 584 -9.23 -16.10 -0.94
N HIS A 585 -7.97 -16.07 -0.49
CA HIS A 585 -6.81 -15.69 -1.30
C HIS A 585 -6.62 -16.68 -2.46
N GLN A 586 -6.49 -17.97 -2.18
CA GLN A 586 -6.25 -19.00 -3.19
C GLN A 586 -7.38 -19.14 -4.22
N ASP A 587 -8.60 -18.77 -3.88
CA ASP A 587 -9.73 -18.75 -4.81
C ASP A 587 -9.70 -17.52 -5.76
N GLY A 588 -8.74 -16.59 -5.58
CA GLY A 588 -8.52 -15.42 -6.43
C GLY A 588 -7.13 -15.33 -7.07
N MET A 589 -6.30 -16.38 -7.02
CA MET A 589 -4.95 -16.38 -7.60
C MET A 589 -4.76 -17.44 -8.71
N LEU A 590 -3.67 -17.32 -9.48
CA LEU A 590 -3.26 -18.27 -10.52
C LEU A 590 -4.41 -18.59 -11.50
N LEU A 591 -4.74 -19.88 -11.64
CA LEU A 591 -5.79 -20.35 -12.56
C LEU A 591 -7.20 -19.90 -12.16
N LYS A 592 -7.38 -19.39 -10.94
CA LYS A 592 -8.64 -18.91 -10.40
C LYS A 592 -8.78 -17.38 -10.41
N LYS A 593 -7.79 -16.64 -10.94
CA LYS A 593 -7.79 -15.16 -10.95
C LYS A 593 -9.05 -14.56 -11.57
N GLN A 594 -9.73 -15.26 -12.48
CA GLN A 594 -11.01 -14.83 -13.06
C GLN A 594 -12.12 -14.62 -12.02
N HIS A 595 -12.10 -15.34 -10.89
CA HIS A 595 -13.08 -15.15 -9.84
C HIS A 595 -13.08 -13.73 -9.26
N VAL A 596 -11.93 -13.08 -9.19
CA VAL A 596 -11.79 -11.69 -8.72
C VAL A 596 -12.59 -10.74 -9.61
N PHE A 597 -12.50 -10.93 -10.92
CA PHE A 597 -13.19 -10.11 -11.91
C PHE A 597 -14.69 -10.42 -11.92
N ASP A 598 -15.06 -11.71 -11.83
CA ASP A 598 -16.45 -12.14 -11.71
C ASP A 598 -17.11 -11.59 -10.44
N ASP A 599 -16.40 -11.52 -9.31
CA ASP A 599 -16.88 -10.91 -8.06
C ASP A 599 -17.17 -9.41 -8.23
N CYS A 600 -16.27 -8.67 -8.87
CA CYS A 600 -16.45 -7.24 -9.13
C CYS A 600 -17.61 -6.97 -10.10
N ILE A 601 -17.74 -7.77 -11.15
CA ILE A 601 -18.85 -7.71 -12.10
C ILE A 601 -20.18 -7.96 -11.36
N ALA A 602 -20.23 -8.98 -10.51
CA ALA A 602 -21.41 -9.30 -9.72
C ALA A 602 -21.78 -8.20 -8.71
N ALA A 603 -20.76 -7.51 -8.14
CA ALA A 603 -21.00 -6.34 -7.28
C ALA A 603 -21.68 -5.20 -8.06
N ALA A 604 -21.17 -4.89 -9.26
CA ALA A 604 -21.76 -3.89 -10.15
C ALA A 604 -23.21 -4.25 -10.52
N GLU A 605 -23.45 -5.47 -10.96
CA GLU A 605 -24.79 -5.97 -11.29
C GLU A 605 -25.74 -5.91 -10.08
N TYR A 606 -25.23 -6.23 -8.87
CA TYR A 606 -26.01 -6.12 -7.64
C TYR A 606 -26.42 -4.66 -7.37
N LEU A 607 -25.49 -3.71 -7.41
CA LEU A 607 -25.78 -2.29 -7.16
C LEU A 607 -26.81 -1.73 -8.14
N ILE A 608 -26.70 -2.09 -9.43
CA ILE A 608 -27.64 -1.71 -10.48
C ILE A 608 -29.02 -2.34 -10.20
N LYS A 609 -29.06 -3.64 -9.95
CA LYS A 609 -30.30 -4.38 -9.71
C LYS A 609 -31.06 -3.90 -8.48
N GLN A 610 -30.33 -3.50 -7.42
CA GLN A 610 -30.94 -2.98 -6.20
C GLN A 610 -31.37 -1.51 -6.30
N GLY A 611 -31.04 -0.82 -7.41
CA GLY A 611 -31.41 0.57 -7.64
C GLY A 611 -30.51 1.59 -6.94
N TYR A 612 -29.34 1.19 -6.47
CA TYR A 612 -28.35 2.12 -5.93
C TYR A 612 -27.84 3.07 -7.03
N THR A 613 -27.63 2.54 -8.24
CA THR A 613 -27.08 3.26 -9.39
C THR A 613 -27.53 2.60 -10.69
N SER A 614 -27.03 3.09 -11.81
CA SER A 614 -27.18 2.48 -13.14
C SER A 614 -25.87 2.54 -13.92
N PRO A 615 -25.72 1.83 -15.06
CA PRO A 615 -24.50 1.90 -15.87
C PRO A 615 -24.07 3.32 -16.26
N ALA A 616 -25.04 4.24 -16.41
CA ALA A 616 -24.78 5.64 -16.73
C ALA A 616 -24.15 6.45 -15.59
N HIS A 617 -24.16 5.92 -14.38
CA HIS A 617 -23.73 6.60 -13.16
C HIS A 617 -22.76 5.74 -12.30
N LEU A 618 -22.34 4.55 -12.80
CA LEU A 618 -21.45 3.65 -12.09
C LEU A 618 -20.00 3.83 -12.57
N GLY A 619 -19.07 4.00 -11.62
CA GLY A 619 -17.64 4.02 -11.85
C GLY A 619 -16.93 2.86 -11.18
N LEU A 620 -15.72 2.56 -11.66
CA LEU A 620 -14.78 1.60 -11.07
C LEU A 620 -13.40 2.24 -10.92
N ARG A 621 -12.76 2.05 -9.77
CA ARG A 621 -11.42 2.51 -9.49
C ARG A 621 -10.59 1.41 -8.84
N GLY A 622 -9.31 1.30 -9.20
CA GLY A 622 -8.35 0.41 -8.57
C GLY A 622 -6.93 0.69 -9.01
N GLY A 623 -5.98 0.39 -8.13
CA GLY A 623 -4.56 0.62 -8.36
C GLY A 623 -3.73 -0.66 -8.27
N SER A 624 -2.58 -0.74 -8.97
CA SER A 624 -1.67 -1.87 -8.96
C SER A 624 -2.39 -3.17 -9.41
N ASN A 625 -2.50 -4.19 -8.56
CA ASN A 625 -3.36 -5.35 -8.80
C ASN A 625 -4.85 -4.94 -8.98
N GLY A 626 -5.33 -3.92 -8.25
CA GLY A 626 -6.64 -3.31 -8.51
C GLY A 626 -6.73 -2.62 -9.87
N GLY A 627 -5.61 -2.16 -10.43
CA GLY A 627 -5.53 -1.69 -11.81
C GLY A 627 -5.69 -2.82 -12.83
N LEU A 628 -5.17 -4.02 -12.55
CA LEU A 628 -5.48 -5.23 -13.32
C LEU A 628 -6.97 -5.55 -13.26
N LEU A 629 -7.58 -5.48 -12.08
CA LEU A 629 -9.03 -5.63 -11.90
C LEU A 629 -9.80 -4.69 -12.83
N VAL A 630 -9.47 -3.39 -12.79
CA VAL A 630 -10.12 -2.37 -13.64
C VAL A 630 -9.97 -2.72 -15.12
N GLY A 631 -8.75 -3.05 -15.57
CA GLY A 631 -8.49 -3.39 -16.97
C GLY A 631 -9.22 -4.65 -17.45
N ALA A 632 -9.27 -5.70 -16.61
CA ALA A 632 -9.97 -6.94 -16.94
C ALA A 632 -11.49 -6.74 -17.01
N VAL A 633 -12.07 -5.99 -16.05
CA VAL A 633 -13.51 -5.66 -16.07
C VAL A 633 -13.84 -4.73 -17.26
N LEU A 634 -12.97 -3.76 -17.58
CA LEU A 634 -13.11 -2.88 -18.74
C LEU A 634 -13.26 -3.64 -20.06
N THR A 635 -12.49 -4.70 -20.26
CA THR A 635 -12.54 -5.49 -21.50
C THR A 635 -13.64 -6.55 -21.50
N GLN A 636 -14.06 -7.04 -20.32
CA GLN A 636 -15.07 -8.07 -20.21
C GLN A 636 -16.50 -7.52 -20.15
N ARG A 637 -16.73 -6.39 -19.44
CA ARG A 637 -18.05 -5.80 -19.22
C ARG A 637 -18.03 -4.26 -19.27
N PRO A 638 -17.60 -3.67 -20.40
CA PRO A 638 -17.62 -2.21 -20.59
C PRO A 638 -19.02 -1.59 -20.44
N ASP A 639 -20.06 -2.39 -20.69
CA ASP A 639 -21.48 -1.99 -20.65
C ASP A 639 -21.99 -1.64 -19.24
N LEU A 640 -21.29 -2.05 -18.18
CA LEU A 640 -21.72 -1.82 -16.80
C LEU A 640 -21.29 -0.46 -16.24
N PHE A 641 -20.33 0.21 -16.86
CA PHE A 641 -19.70 1.37 -16.27
C PHE A 641 -19.72 2.59 -17.19
N ARG A 642 -19.86 3.77 -16.61
CA ARG A 642 -19.73 5.06 -17.30
C ARG A 642 -18.30 5.55 -17.32
N ALA A 643 -17.56 5.37 -16.21
CA ALA A 643 -16.18 5.84 -16.07
C ALA A 643 -15.31 4.87 -15.26
N MET A 644 -14.03 4.78 -15.63
CA MET A 644 -13.06 3.94 -14.92
C MET A 644 -11.74 4.69 -14.69
N VAL A 645 -11.16 4.50 -13.49
CA VAL A 645 -9.82 5.02 -13.15
C VAL A 645 -8.90 3.84 -12.86
N CYS A 646 -7.83 3.75 -13.64
CA CYS A 646 -6.90 2.63 -13.68
C CYS A 646 -5.50 3.13 -13.28
N GLU A 647 -5.09 2.89 -12.02
CA GLU A 647 -3.89 3.48 -11.42
C GLU A 647 -2.74 2.47 -11.39
N VAL A 648 -1.56 2.88 -11.84
CA VAL A 648 -0.31 2.11 -11.86
C VAL A 648 -0.51 0.62 -12.18
N PRO A 649 -1.24 0.28 -13.27
CA PRO A 649 -1.85 -1.02 -13.49
C PRO A 649 -0.93 -2.04 -14.14
N LEU A 650 -1.27 -3.35 -13.98
CA LEU A 650 -0.77 -4.44 -14.81
C LEU A 650 -1.81 -4.77 -15.89
N LEU A 651 -1.48 -4.59 -17.18
CA LEU A 651 -2.47 -4.75 -18.27
C LEU A 651 -2.01 -5.67 -19.39
N ASP A 652 -0.71 -5.91 -19.54
CA ASP A 652 -0.14 -6.94 -20.41
C ASP A 652 0.37 -8.09 -19.53
N MET A 653 -0.46 -9.10 -19.35
CA MET A 653 -0.15 -10.23 -18.48
C MET A 653 0.71 -11.32 -19.15
N ILE A 654 1.07 -11.13 -20.41
CA ILE A 654 1.97 -12.04 -21.11
C ILE A 654 3.42 -11.59 -20.98
N ARG A 655 3.64 -10.28 -20.90
CA ARG A 655 4.99 -9.72 -20.85
C ARG A 655 5.36 -9.12 -19.48
N TYR A 656 4.45 -9.10 -18.50
CA TYR A 656 4.68 -8.50 -17.20
C TYR A 656 5.95 -9.01 -16.50
N VAL A 657 6.29 -10.28 -16.66
CA VAL A 657 7.48 -10.92 -16.07
C VAL A 657 8.82 -10.35 -16.57
N LYS A 658 8.81 -9.50 -17.61
CA LYS A 658 10.01 -8.89 -18.21
C LYS A 658 10.33 -7.51 -17.66
N PHE A 659 9.45 -6.93 -16.83
CA PHE A 659 9.53 -5.53 -16.40
C PHE A 659 9.38 -5.38 -14.89
N GLY A 660 10.05 -4.35 -14.33
CA GLY A 660 9.94 -3.98 -12.94
C GLY A 660 10.12 -5.16 -11.99
N SER A 661 9.20 -5.31 -11.06
CA SER A 661 9.17 -6.45 -10.12
C SER A 661 8.35 -7.65 -10.64
N GLY A 662 8.02 -7.72 -11.95
CA GLY A 662 7.07 -8.68 -12.52
C GLY A 662 7.33 -10.16 -12.20
N LYS A 663 8.59 -10.61 -12.17
CA LYS A 663 8.92 -11.99 -11.83
C LYS A 663 8.55 -12.35 -10.39
N THR A 664 8.56 -11.39 -9.47
CA THR A 664 8.19 -11.64 -8.07
C THR A 664 6.72 -12.01 -7.90
N TRP A 665 5.86 -11.70 -8.89
CA TRP A 665 4.42 -11.95 -8.85
C TRP A 665 3.98 -13.22 -9.56
N VAL A 666 4.93 -14.01 -10.09
CA VAL A 666 4.64 -15.32 -10.74
C VAL A 666 3.87 -16.26 -9.79
N PRO A 667 4.16 -16.32 -8.49
CA PRO A 667 3.36 -17.12 -7.56
C PRO A 667 1.89 -16.70 -7.43
N GLU A 668 1.58 -15.42 -7.64
CA GLU A 668 0.21 -14.87 -7.58
C GLU A 668 -0.53 -15.00 -8.93
N TYR A 669 0.12 -14.64 -10.04
CA TYR A 669 -0.53 -14.58 -11.36
C TYR A 669 -0.26 -15.79 -12.25
N GLY A 670 0.90 -16.42 -12.09
CA GLY A 670 1.37 -17.49 -12.95
C GLY A 670 2.40 -17.04 -14.00
N SER A 671 3.14 -18.01 -14.56
CA SER A 671 4.15 -17.79 -15.60
C SER A 671 3.58 -17.95 -17.00
N PRO A 672 3.89 -17.05 -17.95
CA PRO A 672 3.59 -17.26 -19.37
C PRO A 672 4.37 -18.43 -20.00
N ASP A 673 5.39 -18.95 -19.30
CA ASP A 673 6.19 -20.10 -19.74
C ASP A 673 5.62 -21.45 -19.27
N ASN A 674 4.54 -21.44 -18.48
CA ASN A 674 3.75 -22.62 -18.12
C ASN A 674 2.45 -22.64 -18.93
N GLU A 675 2.17 -23.71 -19.68
CA GLU A 675 1.05 -23.76 -20.61
C GLU A 675 -0.32 -23.50 -19.98
N ALA A 676 -0.59 -24.09 -18.80
CA ALA A 676 -1.87 -23.91 -18.12
C ALA A 676 -2.04 -22.47 -17.60
N GLN A 677 -0.96 -21.92 -17.02
CA GLN A 677 -0.93 -20.56 -16.51
C GLN A 677 -0.96 -19.53 -17.64
N PHE A 678 -0.25 -19.77 -18.75
CA PHE A 678 -0.33 -18.93 -19.95
C PHE A 678 -1.78 -18.82 -20.46
N LYS A 679 -2.50 -19.96 -20.56
CA LYS A 679 -3.90 -19.95 -20.99
C LYS A 679 -4.79 -19.13 -20.07
N ALA A 680 -4.56 -19.21 -18.75
CA ALA A 680 -5.29 -18.41 -17.80
C ALA A 680 -4.94 -16.90 -17.91
N LEU A 681 -3.64 -16.57 -17.93
CA LEU A 681 -3.14 -15.20 -18.12
C LEU A 681 -3.67 -14.57 -19.41
N TYR A 682 -3.59 -15.29 -20.52
CA TYR A 682 -4.04 -14.80 -21.82
C TYR A 682 -5.54 -14.59 -21.87
N ALA A 683 -6.32 -15.44 -21.18
CA ALA A 683 -7.78 -15.34 -21.16
C ALA A 683 -8.31 -14.06 -20.52
N TYR A 684 -7.56 -13.42 -19.61
CA TYR A 684 -7.97 -12.20 -18.97
C TYR A 684 -7.04 -10.99 -19.22
N SER A 685 -5.92 -11.16 -19.94
CA SER A 685 -4.94 -10.09 -20.17
C SER A 685 -5.57 -8.90 -20.86
N PRO A 686 -5.78 -7.74 -20.17
CA PRO A 686 -6.62 -6.66 -20.69
C PRO A 686 -6.16 -6.12 -22.04
N TYR A 687 -4.87 -5.89 -22.21
CA TYR A 687 -4.28 -5.34 -23.44
C TYR A 687 -4.61 -6.20 -24.69
N HIS A 688 -4.68 -7.53 -24.52
CA HIS A 688 -4.92 -8.46 -25.62
C HIS A 688 -6.41 -8.72 -25.92
N HIS A 689 -7.30 -8.11 -25.15
CA HIS A 689 -8.76 -8.28 -25.29
C HIS A 689 -9.52 -6.99 -25.58
N VAL A 690 -8.81 -5.95 -26.01
CA VAL A 690 -9.46 -4.78 -26.59
C VAL A 690 -10.09 -5.17 -27.93
N VAL A 691 -11.39 -4.89 -28.10
CA VAL A 691 -12.16 -5.25 -29.28
C VAL A 691 -12.53 -4.00 -30.06
N LYS A 692 -12.15 -3.96 -31.33
CA LYS A 692 -12.41 -2.86 -32.23
C LYS A 692 -13.89 -2.52 -32.35
N GLY A 693 -14.19 -1.21 -32.24
CA GLY A 693 -15.55 -0.68 -32.38
C GLY A 693 -16.45 -0.92 -31.15
N THR A 694 -15.91 -1.44 -30.05
CA THR A 694 -16.63 -1.53 -28.78
C THR A 694 -16.76 -0.13 -28.15
N ASP A 695 -17.93 0.20 -27.64
CA ASP A 695 -18.21 1.43 -26.90
C ASP A 695 -17.63 1.34 -25.47
N TYR A 696 -16.33 1.66 -25.34
CA TYR A 696 -15.68 1.68 -24.02
C TYR A 696 -16.15 2.90 -23.21
N PRO A 697 -16.22 2.78 -21.86
CA PRO A 697 -16.50 3.89 -20.96
C PRO A 697 -15.39 4.95 -21.03
N ALA A 698 -15.58 6.06 -20.33
CA ALA A 698 -14.50 7.02 -20.09
C ALA A 698 -13.41 6.38 -19.23
N VAL A 699 -12.13 6.50 -19.62
CA VAL A 699 -11.01 5.86 -18.90
C VAL A 699 -9.91 6.87 -18.61
N LEU A 700 -9.49 6.93 -17.35
CA LEU A 700 -8.30 7.66 -16.92
C LEU A 700 -7.24 6.67 -16.43
N PHE A 701 -6.20 6.46 -17.23
CA PHE A 701 -5.00 5.77 -16.81
C PHE A 701 -4.08 6.73 -16.07
N CYS A 702 -3.60 6.32 -14.89
CA CYS A 702 -2.61 7.05 -14.11
C CYS A 702 -1.35 6.20 -13.98
N THR A 703 -0.16 6.78 -14.23
CA THR A 703 1.12 6.11 -14.01
C THR A 703 2.15 7.10 -13.50
N ALA A 704 3.26 6.61 -12.96
CA ALA A 704 4.33 7.42 -12.40
C ALA A 704 5.64 7.23 -13.18
N ALA A 705 6.39 8.32 -13.35
CA ALA A 705 7.60 8.33 -14.17
C ALA A 705 8.75 7.51 -13.55
N ASN A 706 8.75 7.33 -12.22
CA ASN A 706 9.77 6.60 -11.48
C ASN A 706 9.20 5.33 -10.80
N ASP A 707 8.10 4.78 -11.34
CA ASP A 707 7.57 3.51 -10.87
C ASP A 707 8.51 2.37 -11.32
N ASP A 708 9.32 1.89 -10.37
CA ASP A 708 10.26 0.78 -10.54
C ASP A 708 9.67 -0.57 -10.04
N ARG A 709 8.42 -0.55 -9.59
CA ARG A 709 7.63 -1.71 -9.19
C ARG A 709 6.80 -2.23 -10.36
N VAL A 710 5.86 -1.41 -10.85
CA VAL A 710 5.02 -1.71 -12.02
C VAL A 710 5.39 -0.77 -13.17
N ASP A 711 6.06 -1.30 -14.18
CA ASP A 711 6.50 -0.48 -15.32
C ASP A 711 5.31 0.19 -16.03
N GLY A 712 5.42 1.49 -16.27
CA GLY A 712 4.40 2.26 -16.97
C GLY A 712 4.09 1.79 -18.40
N MET A 713 4.83 0.79 -18.93
CA MET A 713 4.54 0.20 -20.27
C MET A 713 3.13 -0.38 -20.33
N HIS A 714 2.60 -0.91 -19.24
CA HIS A 714 1.25 -1.44 -19.16
C HIS A 714 0.20 -0.38 -19.50
N ALA A 715 0.26 0.77 -18.84
CA ALA A 715 -0.65 1.89 -19.09
C ALA A 715 -0.42 2.49 -20.49
N ARG A 716 0.84 2.60 -20.93
CA ARG A 716 1.18 3.13 -22.26
C ARG A 716 0.58 2.30 -23.40
N LYS A 717 0.78 0.98 -23.37
CA LYS A 717 0.28 0.06 -24.39
C LYS A 717 -1.25 0.04 -24.42
N MET A 718 -1.87 -0.09 -23.26
CA MET A 718 -3.33 -0.15 -23.15
C MET A 718 -4.01 1.14 -23.58
N ALA A 719 -3.46 2.30 -23.21
CA ALA A 719 -4.00 3.59 -23.67
C ALA A 719 -3.92 3.72 -25.19
N ALA A 720 -2.80 3.34 -25.81
CA ALA A 720 -2.64 3.39 -27.25
C ALA A 720 -3.64 2.47 -27.97
N GLU A 721 -3.83 1.24 -27.49
CA GLU A 721 -4.77 0.26 -28.06
C GLU A 721 -6.22 0.73 -27.95
N LEU A 722 -6.64 1.16 -26.76
CA LEU A 722 -8.01 1.67 -26.54
C LEU A 722 -8.32 2.93 -27.36
N GLN A 723 -7.38 3.88 -27.47
CA GLN A 723 -7.53 5.09 -28.27
C GLN A 723 -7.68 4.79 -29.77
N ALA A 724 -7.06 3.72 -30.25
CA ALA A 724 -7.16 3.30 -31.65
C ALA A 724 -8.44 2.52 -31.98
N GLU A 725 -8.94 1.74 -31.01
CA GLU A 725 -9.97 0.73 -31.30
C GLU A 725 -11.36 1.05 -30.73
N THR A 726 -11.49 2.05 -29.82
CA THR A 726 -12.79 2.41 -29.24
C THR A 726 -13.81 2.86 -30.29
N GLY A 727 -15.07 2.42 -30.14
CA GLY A 727 -16.22 2.89 -30.93
C GLY A 727 -16.89 4.13 -30.33
N SER A 728 -16.64 4.41 -29.04
CA SER A 728 -17.26 5.51 -28.31
C SER A 728 -16.53 6.85 -28.50
N SER A 729 -17.21 7.94 -28.18
CA SER A 729 -16.60 9.27 -28.05
C SER A 729 -16.11 9.60 -26.64
N ASN A 730 -16.21 8.65 -25.71
CA ASN A 730 -15.78 8.84 -24.31
C ASN A 730 -14.26 9.08 -24.23
N PRO A 731 -13.78 9.94 -23.32
CA PRO A 731 -12.36 10.24 -23.21
C PRO A 731 -11.56 9.03 -22.71
N ILE A 732 -10.43 8.75 -23.38
CA ILE A 732 -9.42 7.78 -22.95
C ILE A 732 -8.12 8.54 -22.74
N LEU A 733 -7.76 8.74 -21.48
CA LEU A 733 -6.68 9.63 -21.07
C LEU A 733 -5.55 8.85 -20.41
N LEU A 734 -4.31 9.30 -20.63
CA LEU A 734 -3.11 8.81 -19.94
C LEU A 734 -2.45 9.99 -19.21
N ARG A 735 -2.51 9.96 -17.88
CA ARG A 735 -1.86 10.90 -16.98
C ARG A 735 -0.57 10.30 -16.44
N VAL A 736 0.53 11.03 -16.57
CA VAL A 736 1.84 10.63 -16.05
C VAL A 736 2.26 11.61 -14.97
N GLU A 737 2.57 11.10 -13.77
CA GLU A 737 3.08 11.88 -12.65
C GLU A 737 4.60 11.92 -12.67
N ASP A 738 5.17 13.11 -12.81
CA ASP A 738 6.62 13.31 -12.74
C ASP A 738 7.12 13.25 -11.29
N HIS A 739 8.36 12.79 -11.10
CA HIS A 739 9.00 12.69 -9.79
C HIS A 739 8.16 11.93 -8.76
N SER A 740 7.57 10.82 -9.19
CA SER A 740 6.74 9.95 -8.37
C SER A 740 7.07 8.49 -8.64
N GLY A 741 7.09 7.68 -7.58
CA GLY A 741 7.17 6.22 -7.64
C GLY A 741 5.78 5.57 -7.61
N HIS A 742 5.75 4.25 -7.35
CA HIS A 742 4.50 3.46 -7.30
C HIS A 742 3.48 4.02 -6.28
N GLY A 743 3.96 4.55 -5.17
CA GLY A 743 3.16 5.18 -4.10
C GLY A 743 2.84 6.66 -4.29
N GLY A 744 3.02 7.22 -5.48
CA GLY A 744 2.80 8.64 -5.74
C GLY A 744 4.00 9.52 -5.37
N GLY A 745 3.82 10.83 -5.34
CA GLY A 745 4.90 11.81 -5.18
C GLY A 745 5.27 12.14 -3.73
N GLY A 746 4.53 11.66 -2.74
CA GLY A 746 4.82 11.90 -1.32
C GLY A 746 4.67 13.35 -0.83
N GLU A 747 4.14 14.28 -1.63
CA GLU A 747 3.97 15.69 -1.30
C GLU A 747 2.48 16.07 -1.26
N VAL A 748 2.03 16.77 -0.20
CA VAL A 748 0.62 17.18 -0.06
C VAL A 748 0.12 17.91 -1.31
N LYS A 749 0.90 18.85 -1.84
CA LYS A 749 0.51 19.57 -3.06
C LYS A 749 0.29 18.65 -4.26
N LYS A 750 1.12 17.61 -4.44
CA LYS A 750 0.96 16.61 -5.50
C LYS A 750 -0.26 15.73 -5.26
N THR A 751 -0.48 15.34 -4.00
CA THR A 751 -1.66 14.57 -3.59
C THR A 751 -2.95 15.35 -3.86
N ILE A 752 -2.97 16.66 -3.59
CA ILE A 752 -4.12 17.54 -3.89
C ILE A 752 -4.40 17.54 -5.39
N VAL A 753 -3.40 17.78 -6.25
CA VAL A 753 -3.56 17.79 -7.69
C VAL A 753 -4.00 16.42 -8.21
N TYR A 754 -3.39 15.35 -7.70
CA TYR A 754 -3.73 13.97 -8.09
C TYR A 754 -5.17 13.61 -7.72
N ALA A 755 -5.58 13.91 -6.49
CA ALA A 755 -6.96 13.69 -6.04
C ALA A 755 -7.95 14.54 -6.85
N THR A 756 -7.62 15.81 -7.12
CA THR A 756 -8.45 16.69 -7.95
C THR A 756 -8.65 16.13 -9.36
N ASP A 757 -7.61 15.60 -9.97
CA ASP A 757 -7.68 14.99 -11.31
C ASP A 757 -8.60 13.77 -11.34
N ILE A 758 -8.39 12.82 -10.41
CA ILE A 758 -9.15 11.55 -10.37
C ILE A 758 -10.61 11.80 -10.01
N TRP A 759 -10.85 12.52 -8.94
CA TRP A 759 -12.21 12.73 -8.46
C TRP A 759 -12.97 13.76 -9.29
N GLY A 760 -12.28 14.76 -9.86
CA GLY A 760 -12.88 15.66 -10.83
C GLY A 760 -13.36 14.94 -12.08
N PHE A 761 -12.53 14.03 -12.63
CA PHE A 761 -12.91 13.16 -13.73
C PHE A 761 -14.13 12.28 -13.39
N LEU A 762 -14.13 11.63 -12.21
CA LEU A 762 -15.25 10.80 -11.78
C LEU A 762 -16.53 11.61 -11.52
N ILE A 763 -16.43 12.79 -10.90
CA ILE A 763 -17.57 13.67 -10.63
C ILE A 763 -18.22 14.10 -11.94
N ASP A 764 -17.43 14.51 -12.94
CA ASP A 764 -17.93 14.97 -14.25
C ASP A 764 -18.58 13.81 -15.03
N GLU A 765 -17.84 12.71 -15.21
CA GLU A 765 -18.28 11.59 -16.03
C GLU A 765 -19.47 10.81 -15.42
N LEU A 766 -19.56 10.72 -14.09
CA LEU A 766 -20.68 10.03 -13.42
C LEU A 766 -21.92 10.94 -13.24
N GLY A 767 -21.79 12.22 -13.56
CA GLY A 767 -22.87 13.19 -13.43
C GLY A 767 -23.17 13.60 -11.98
N ALA A 768 -22.18 13.55 -11.10
CA ALA A 768 -22.27 14.12 -9.76
C ALA A 768 -22.24 15.66 -9.83
N LYS A 769 -22.74 16.33 -8.80
CA LYS A 769 -22.74 17.79 -8.74
C LYS A 769 -21.38 18.29 -8.23
N PRO A 770 -20.58 18.97 -9.06
CA PRO A 770 -19.31 19.50 -8.57
C PRO A 770 -19.54 20.50 -7.43
N PRO A 771 -18.58 20.69 -6.52
CA PRO A 771 -18.64 21.71 -5.49
C PRO A 771 -18.89 23.07 -6.16
N ALA A 772 -19.79 23.86 -5.59
CA ALA A 772 -20.03 25.22 -6.09
C ALA A 772 -18.81 26.11 -5.82
N ASP A 773 -18.41 26.91 -6.81
CA ASP A 773 -17.40 27.93 -6.59
C ASP A 773 -17.89 28.87 -5.47
N THR A 774 -17.17 28.89 -4.37
CA THR A 774 -17.49 29.81 -3.27
C THR A 774 -17.18 31.23 -3.75
N PRO A 775 -18.14 32.15 -3.75
CA PRO A 775 -17.82 33.54 -4.07
C PRO A 775 -16.78 34.06 -3.08
N LYS A 776 -15.64 34.53 -3.58
CA LYS A 776 -14.61 35.17 -2.76
C LYS A 776 -15.10 36.48 -2.15
#